data_96e778ad4cd433a4bfe342065386ac1b
#
_entry.id   96e778ad4cd433a4bfe342065386ac1b
#
_cell.length_a   1.000
_cell.length_b   1.000
_cell.length_c   1.000
_cell.angle_alpha   90.00
_cell.angle_beta   90.00
_cell.angle_gamma   90.00
#
_symmetry.space_group_name_H-M   'P 1'
#
loop_
_entity.id
_entity.type
_entity.pdbx_description
1 polymer ?
#
loop_
_entity_poly.entity_id
_entity_poly.type
_entity_poly.pdbx_seq_one_letter_code
_entity_poly.pdbx_strand_id
1 'polypeptide(L)'
;MNSAHRKPLPGTRLDYFDAREAVEAIQPGAYAKLPYTSRVLAENLVRRCDPATLEASLRQLVERKRDLDFPWYPARVVCHDILGQTALVDLAGLRDAIADKGGDPAQVNPVVPVQLIVDHSLAVECGGYDPEAFAKNRAIEDRRNEDRFHFIDWTKQAFRNVDVIPPGNGIMHQINLEKMSPVIQARDGVAFPDTCVGTDSHTPHVDALGVIAIGVGGLEAENVMLGRASWMRLPDIVGVELSGRRQPGITATDVVLALTEFLRKQKVVGAYLEFYGEGASSLTLGDRATISNMAPEYGATAAMFAIDQQTIDYLRLTGRDDEQVALVEAYARTAGLWADSLVDAEYERVLKFDLSSVVRNMAGPSNPHARVATSELAAKGIAGNLERARAEEAEGLMPDGAVIIAAITSCTNTSNPRNVIAAGLLARNADRLGLVRKPWVKTSLAPGSKVVTEYLREAGLLPHLEALGFGVVAYACTSCNGMSGALDPAIQQEIVERDLYATAVLSGNRNFDGRIHPYAKQAFLASPPLVVAYAIAGTIRFDIERDVLGVVDGKEIRLKDLWPSDEEIDAVVRAAVKPEQFRQVYIPMFDITHGEREKVDPLYAWRPTSTYIRRPPYWEGALAGERTLRGMRPLAVLPDNITTDHLSPSNAILADSAAGEYLAKMGLPEEDFNSYATHRGDHLTAQRATFANPKLFNEMVRNADGSVKQGSLARVEPEGKVMRMWEAIETYMERKQPLIIVAGADYGQGSSRDWAAKGVRLAGVEAIVAEGFERIHRTNLIGMGVLPLEFKPGTTRLTLGIDGSETFDVLGARRPRADLTLVIHRCDGERLEVPVTCRLDSDEEVSIYEAGGVLQRFAQDFLEAGGGGGVGGAGA
;
A
#
# COMPACT_ATOMS: atom_id res chain seq x y z
N MET A 1 19.76 25.95 -2.24
CA MET A 1 18.87 26.27 -1.09
C MET A 1 18.74 27.78 -0.97
N ASN A 2 17.54 28.26 -0.77
CA ASN A 2 17.29 29.67 -0.57
C ASN A 2 17.82 30.10 0.81
N SER A 3 18.75 31.06 0.90
CA SER A 3 19.35 31.49 2.18
C SER A 3 18.49 32.52 2.93
N ALA A 4 17.43 33.02 2.31
CA ALA A 4 16.68 34.18 2.80
C ALA A 4 16.01 33.99 4.16
N HIS A 5 15.61 32.78 4.52
CA HIS A 5 14.91 32.47 5.78
C HIS A 5 15.67 31.48 6.66
N ARG A 6 16.95 31.25 6.37
CA ARG A 6 17.80 30.36 7.15
C ARG A 6 18.24 31.03 8.44
N LYS A 7 18.01 30.38 9.60
CA LYS A 7 18.28 30.89 10.94
C LYS A 7 18.87 29.79 11.84
N PRO A 8 19.67 30.14 12.85
CA PRO A 8 20.09 29.19 13.87
C PRO A 8 18.88 28.63 14.63
N LEU A 9 18.83 27.29 14.80
CA LEU A 9 17.82 26.65 15.63
C LEU A 9 18.22 26.75 17.10
N PRO A 10 17.41 27.43 17.95
CA PRO A 10 17.74 27.63 19.36
C PRO A 10 17.99 26.31 20.10
N GLY A 11 19.05 26.29 20.92
CA GLY A 11 19.42 25.11 21.73
C GLY A 11 20.13 24.01 20.95
N THR A 12 20.49 24.21 19.68
CA THR A 12 21.20 23.26 18.84
C THR A 12 22.39 23.90 18.11
N ARG A 13 23.16 23.08 17.38
CA ARG A 13 24.23 23.57 16.47
C ARG A 13 23.76 23.63 15.01
N LEU A 14 22.46 23.42 14.78
CA LEU A 14 21.88 23.36 13.45
C LEU A 14 21.17 24.65 13.11
N ASP A 15 21.06 24.93 11.81
CA ASP A 15 20.17 25.93 11.26
C ASP A 15 18.81 25.31 10.93
N TYR A 16 17.81 26.15 10.70
CA TYR A 16 16.52 25.77 10.17
C TYR A 16 15.98 26.86 9.22
N PHE A 17 14.97 26.53 8.44
CA PHE A 17 14.28 27.49 7.59
C PHE A 17 13.00 27.95 8.26
N ASP A 18 12.90 29.26 8.50
CA ASP A 18 11.76 29.87 9.18
C ASP A 18 10.59 30.08 8.22
N ALA A 19 9.75 29.04 8.07
CA ALA A 19 8.55 29.10 7.24
C ALA A 19 7.52 30.12 7.76
N ARG A 20 7.46 30.35 9.08
CA ARG A 20 6.58 31.36 9.69
C ARG A 20 6.87 32.73 9.14
N GLU A 21 8.12 33.14 9.13
CA GLU A 21 8.52 34.44 8.58
C GLU A 21 8.09 34.60 7.12
N ALA A 22 8.29 33.59 6.29
CA ALA A 22 7.90 33.63 4.89
C ALA A 22 6.38 33.73 4.68
N VAL A 23 5.62 33.00 5.45
CA VAL A 23 4.13 33.02 5.41
C VAL A 23 3.58 34.34 5.92
N GLU A 24 4.10 34.85 7.05
CA GLU A 24 3.70 36.14 7.62
C GLU A 24 4.01 37.33 6.70
N ALA A 25 5.06 37.25 5.89
CA ALA A 25 5.38 38.25 4.87
C ALA A 25 4.34 38.30 3.75
N ILE A 26 3.64 37.22 3.47
CA ILE A 26 2.54 37.18 2.49
C ILE A 26 1.26 37.75 3.11
N GLN A 27 0.90 37.27 4.29
CA GLN A 27 -0.30 37.69 5.01
C GLN A 27 -0.06 37.61 6.52
N PRO A 28 0.01 38.75 7.22
CA PRO A 28 0.14 38.80 8.67
C PRO A 28 -0.94 37.97 9.40
N GLY A 29 -0.55 37.15 10.37
CA GLY A 29 -1.43 36.30 11.13
C GLY A 29 -1.80 34.99 10.43
N ALA A 30 -1.35 34.74 9.21
CA ALA A 30 -1.72 33.55 8.45
C ALA A 30 -1.09 32.26 9.00
N TYR A 31 0.11 32.29 9.52
CA TYR A 31 0.79 31.08 9.97
C TYR A 31 0.04 30.37 11.11
N ALA A 32 -0.50 31.10 12.06
CA ALA A 32 -1.28 30.54 13.16
C ALA A 32 -2.54 29.80 12.68
N LYS A 33 -3.09 30.19 11.53
CA LYS A 33 -4.28 29.58 10.91
C LYS A 33 -3.95 28.35 10.05
N LEU A 34 -2.68 28.16 9.71
CA LEU A 34 -2.29 27.01 8.89
C LEU A 34 -2.40 25.71 9.69
N PRO A 35 -3.02 24.66 9.12
CA PRO A 35 -2.93 23.31 9.63
C PRO A 35 -1.49 22.81 9.72
N TYR A 36 -1.25 21.79 10.50
CA TYR A 36 0.06 21.14 10.64
C TYR A 36 0.69 20.79 9.28
N THR A 37 -0.06 20.10 8.43
CA THR A 37 0.37 19.71 7.08
C THR A 37 0.84 20.91 6.25
N SER A 38 0.08 21.99 6.26
CA SER A 38 0.45 23.23 5.54
C SER A 38 1.72 23.88 6.07
N ARG A 39 1.96 23.82 7.39
CA ARG A 39 3.20 24.34 7.99
C ARG A 39 4.43 23.53 7.53
N VAL A 40 4.32 22.20 7.46
CA VAL A 40 5.38 21.33 6.95
C VAL A 40 5.63 21.58 5.46
N LEU A 41 4.57 21.68 4.65
CA LEU A 41 4.69 22.00 3.23
C LEU A 41 5.28 23.40 2.98
N ALA A 42 4.92 24.39 3.79
CA ALA A 42 5.51 25.75 3.71
C ALA A 42 7.03 25.70 3.97
N GLU A 43 7.49 24.95 4.97
CA GLU A 43 8.93 24.76 5.23
C GLU A 43 9.63 24.11 4.03
N ASN A 44 9.05 23.06 3.48
CA ASN A 44 9.59 22.36 2.32
C ASN A 44 9.73 23.29 1.11
N LEU A 45 8.75 24.13 0.85
CA LEU A 45 8.80 25.16 -0.20
C LEU A 45 9.90 26.19 0.06
N VAL A 46 9.95 26.75 1.27
CA VAL A 46 10.94 27.79 1.63
C VAL A 46 12.37 27.24 1.48
N ARG A 47 12.59 25.99 1.87
CA ARG A 47 13.91 25.37 1.81
C ARG A 47 14.30 24.90 0.42
N ARG A 48 13.36 24.41 -0.40
CA ARG A 48 13.69 23.68 -1.64
C ARG A 48 13.17 24.30 -2.93
N CYS A 49 12.10 25.09 -2.89
CA CYS A 49 11.48 25.64 -4.10
C CYS A 49 12.38 26.65 -4.80
N ASP A 50 12.29 26.70 -6.11
CA ASP A 50 12.92 27.76 -6.89
C ASP A 50 12.41 29.13 -6.41
N PRO A 51 13.30 30.11 -6.15
CA PRO A 51 12.91 31.46 -5.73
C PRO A 51 11.89 32.15 -6.64
N ALA A 52 11.92 31.87 -7.93
CA ALA A 52 10.99 32.45 -8.90
C ALA A 52 9.54 31.99 -8.73
N THR A 53 9.35 30.78 -8.18
CA THR A 53 8.02 30.16 -8.00
C THR A 53 7.58 30.07 -6.53
N LEU A 54 8.46 30.44 -5.61
CA LEU A 54 8.23 30.29 -4.17
C LEU A 54 6.99 31.08 -3.69
N GLU A 55 6.89 32.37 -4.04
CA GLU A 55 5.78 33.21 -3.58
C GLU A 55 4.43 32.69 -4.09
N ALA A 56 4.34 32.35 -5.38
CA ALA A 56 3.11 31.80 -5.96
C ALA A 56 2.71 30.47 -5.30
N SER A 57 3.68 29.62 -5.00
CA SER A 57 3.47 28.33 -4.32
C SER A 57 3.00 28.52 -2.87
N LEU A 58 3.62 29.44 -2.11
CA LEU A 58 3.19 29.74 -0.73
C LEU A 58 1.79 30.37 -0.70
N ARG A 59 1.42 31.18 -1.68
CA ARG A 59 0.07 31.73 -1.78
C ARG A 59 -1.00 30.66 -1.95
N GLN A 60 -0.70 29.56 -2.60
CA GLN A 60 -1.62 28.42 -2.68
C GLN A 60 -1.97 27.88 -1.27
N LEU A 61 -0.99 27.78 -0.39
CA LEU A 61 -1.19 27.34 0.98
C LEU A 61 -1.93 28.37 1.83
N VAL A 62 -1.47 29.63 1.77
CA VAL A 62 -1.98 30.72 2.62
C VAL A 62 -3.40 31.12 2.24
N GLU A 63 -3.69 31.24 0.95
CA GLU A 63 -4.98 31.68 0.42
C GLU A 63 -5.92 30.50 0.13
N ARG A 64 -5.49 29.26 0.40
CA ARG A 64 -6.23 28.01 0.15
C ARG A 64 -6.71 27.87 -1.29
N LYS A 65 -5.85 28.25 -2.22
CA LYS A 65 -6.12 28.17 -3.66
C LYS A 65 -5.75 26.80 -4.20
N ARG A 66 -6.42 26.39 -5.27
CA ARG A 66 -6.21 25.12 -5.99
C ARG A 66 -6.16 25.33 -7.50
N ASP A 67 -5.76 26.52 -7.94
CA ASP A 67 -5.64 26.87 -9.34
C ASP A 67 -4.26 26.51 -9.92
N LEU A 68 -3.24 26.45 -9.08
CA LEU A 68 -1.87 26.06 -9.46
C LEU A 68 -1.39 24.86 -8.66
N ASP A 69 -0.56 24.05 -9.29
CA ASP A 69 0.23 23.05 -8.60
C ASP A 69 1.48 23.70 -8.00
N PHE A 70 1.99 23.12 -6.93
CA PHE A 70 3.26 23.51 -6.36
C PHE A 70 4.18 22.30 -6.16
N PRO A 71 5.52 22.50 -6.22
CA PRO A 71 6.47 21.42 -6.03
C PRO A 71 6.64 21.10 -4.54
N TRP A 72 6.81 19.84 -4.20
CA TRP A 72 7.34 19.46 -2.91
C TRP A 72 8.42 18.39 -3.08
N TYR A 73 9.35 18.33 -2.12
CA TYR A 73 10.54 17.51 -2.21
C TYR A 73 10.60 16.56 -1.01
N PRO A 74 10.12 15.32 -1.14
CA PRO A 74 10.26 14.34 -0.08
C PRO A 74 11.72 14.12 0.29
N ALA A 75 11.99 13.97 1.59
CA ALA A 75 13.36 13.84 2.09
C ALA A 75 13.99 12.47 1.80
N ARG A 76 13.15 11.45 1.58
CA ARG A 76 13.56 10.06 1.35
C ARG A 76 12.47 9.25 0.67
N VAL A 77 12.85 8.08 0.16
CA VAL A 77 11.95 7.10 -0.45
C VAL A 77 12.06 5.79 0.32
N VAL A 78 10.91 5.22 0.70
CA VAL A 78 10.84 3.89 1.31
C VAL A 78 10.16 2.92 0.34
N CYS A 79 10.71 1.74 0.19
CA CYS A 79 10.25 0.74 -0.77
C CYS A 79 10.15 -0.63 -0.12
N HIS A 80 9.07 -1.35 -0.38
CA HIS A 80 9.11 -2.79 -0.20
C HIS A 80 9.69 -3.49 -1.44
N ASP A 81 10.08 -4.75 -1.32
CA ASP A 81 10.83 -5.47 -2.35
C ASP A 81 10.04 -5.78 -3.64
N ILE A 82 8.71 -5.69 -3.63
CA ILE A 82 7.91 -5.96 -4.84
C ILE A 82 7.89 -4.74 -5.77
N LEU A 83 7.38 -3.60 -5.31
CA LEU A 83 7.31 -2.38 -6.14
C LEU A 83 8.64 -1.62 -6.18
N GLY A 84 9.41 -1.64 -5.09
CA GLY A 84 10.74 -1.03 -5.05
C GLY A 84 11.73 -1.74 -5.95
N GLN A 85 11.72 -3.08 -5.98
CA GLN A 85 12.51 -3.84 -6.94
C GLN A 85 12.13 -3.47 -8.38
N THR A 86 10.83 -3.34 -8.68
CA THR A 86 10.36 -2.95 -10.01
C THR A 86 10.89 -1.58 -10.41
N ALA A 87 10.84 -0.61 -9.52
CA ALA A 87 11.43 0.71 -9.74
C ALA A 87 12.94 0.64 -9.98
N LEU A 88 13.66 -0.16 -9.22
CA LEU A 88 15.10 -0.35 -9.41
C LEU A 88 15.43 -1.10 -10.71
N VAL A 89 14.59 -2.05 -11.15
CA VAL A 89 14.70 -2.68 -12.48
C VAL A 89 14.55 -1.64 -13.59
N ASP A 90 13.61 -0.72 -13.44
CA ASP A 90 13.42 0.39 -14.38
C ASP A 90 14.64 1.30 -14.42
N LEU A 91 15.21 1.67 -13.28
CA LEU A 91 16.47 2.47 -13.23
C LEU A 91 17.66 1.71 -13.81
N ALA A 92 17.76 0.40 -13.61
CA ALA A 92 18.79 -0.44 -14.23
C ALA A 92 18.61 -0.47 -15.76
N GLY A 93 17.37 -0.64 -16.24
CA GLY A 93 17.06 -0.56 -17.68
C GLY A 93 17.31 0.83 -18.27
N LEU A 94 17.07 1.90 -17.50
CA LEU A 94 17.43 3.26 -17.90
C LEU A 94 18.93 3.42 -18.08
N ARG A 95 19.76 2.82 -17.23
CA ARG A 95 21.20 2.77 -17.42
C ARG A 95 21.60 2.12 -18.75
N ASP A 96 20.97 0.97 -19.09
CA ASP A 96 21.19 0.33 -20.39
C ASP A 96 20.78 1.22 -21.54
N ALA A 97 19.61 1.85 -21.48
CA ALA A 97 19.11 2.73 -22.53
C ALA A 97 20.03 3.94 -22.78
N ILE A 98 20.64 4.48 -21.73
CA ILE A 98 21.61 5.56 -21.80
C ILE A 98 22.93 5.06 -22.41
N ALA A 99 23.43 3.90 -21.96
CA ALA A 99 24.65 3.28 -22.49
C ALA A 99 24.52 2.91 -23.97
N ASP A 100 23.38 2.38 -24.41
CA ASP A 100 23.10 2.06 -25.82
C ASP A 100 23.19 3.29 -26.74
N LYS A 101 22.98 4.47 -26.19
CA LYS A 101 23.11 5.77 -26.91
C LYS A 101 24.43 6.49 -26.66
N GLY A 102 25.39 5.82 -26.02
CA GLY A 102 26.74 6.33 -25.75
C GLY A 102 26.88 7.28 -24.56
N GLY A 103 25.84 7.37 -23.71
CA GLY A 103 25.87 8.11 -22.43
C GLY A 103 26.51 7.27 -21.31
N ASP A 104 26.85 7.94 -20.20
CA ASP A 104 27.43 7.30 -19.02
C ASP A 104 26.31 6.74 -18.09
N PRO A 105 26.16 5.42 -17.98
CA PRO A 105 25.13 4.82 -17.14
C PRO A 105 25.33 5.08 -15.65
N ALA A 106 26.56 5.33 -15.21
CA ALA A 106 26.87 5.60 -13.80
C ALA A 106 26.31 6.94 -13.29
N GLN A 107 25.81 7.81 -14.18
CA GLN A 107 25.14 9.06 -13.81
C GLN A 107 23.76 8.82 -13.20
N VAL A 108 23.09 7.70 -13.52
CA VAL A 108 21.78 7.36 -12.99
C VAL A 108 21.95 6.81 -11.57
N ASN A 109 21.65 7.63 -10.59
CA ASN A 109 21.63 7.27 -9.16
C ASN A 109 20.55 8.04 -8.42
N PRO A 110 19.95 7.45 -7.39
CA PRO A 110 19.14 8.21 -6.44
C PRO A 110 19.93 9.34 -5.78
N VAL A 111 19.31 10.51 -5.69
CA VAL A 111 19.89 11.70 -5.03
C VAL A 111 19.35 11.89 -3.62
N VAL A 112 18.28 11.18 -3.27
CA VAL A 112 17.76 11.09 -1.90
C VAL A 112 17.96 9.68 -1.36
N PRO A 113 17.99 9.46 -0.04
CA PRO A 113 18.07 8.13 0.53
C PRO A 113 16.90 7.27 0.05
N VAL A 114 17.20 6.09 -0.46
CA VAL A 114 16.24 5.04 -0.82
C VAL A 114 16.46 3.85 0.11
N GLN A 115 15.43 3.49 0.84
CA GLN A 115 15.47 2.38 1.80
C GLN A 115 14.54 1.28 1.29
N LEU A 116 15.14 0.17 0.85
CA LEU A 116 14.40 -0.99 0.35
C LEU A 116 14.38 -2.08 1.44
N ILE A 117 13.19 -2.55 1.76
CA ILE A 117 12.96 -3.60 2.76
C ILE A 117 12.39 -4.82 2.05
N VAL A 118 13.02 -5.98 2.24
CA VAL A 118 12.55 -7.25 1.69
C VAL A 118 11.55 -7.87 2.66
N ASP A 119 10.25 -7.63 2.41
CA ASP A 119 9.17 -7.97 3.34
C ASP A 119 7.89 -8.53 2.68
N HIS A 120 7.85 -8.65 1.35
CA HIS A 120 6.66 -9.06 0.61
C HIS A 120 6.85 -10.36 -0.20
N SER A 121 7.96 -11.08 -0.01
CA SER A 121 8.31 -12.26 -0.81
C SER A 121 7.93 -13.59 -0.18
N LEU A 122 7.69 -13.60 1.13
CA LEU A 122 7.50 -14.85 1.88
C LEU A 122 6.04 -15.28 1.87
N ALA A 123 5.78 -16.51 1.39
CA ALA A 123 4.53 -17.21 1.59
C ALA A 123 4.59 -18.09 2.85
N VAL A 124 3.51 -18.11 3.62
CA VAL A 124 3.39 -18.97 4.81
C VAL A 124 3.05 -20.39 4.38
N GLU A 125 4.04 -21.15 3.94
CA GLU A 125 3.85 -22.55 3.56
C GLU A 125 3.67 -23.44 4.80
N CYS A 126 4.45 -23.17 5.85
CA CYS A 126 4.36 -23.86 7.14
C CYS A 126 3.66 -22.95 8.15
N GLY A 127 2.57 -23.43 8.75
CA GLY A 127 1.81 -22.68 9.77
C GLY A 127 2.51 -22.64 11.13
N GLY A 128 2.05 -21.76 12.01
CA GLY A 128 2.68 -21.49 13.30
C GLY A 128 2.62 -22.62 14.34
N TYR A 129 1.97 -23.72 14.01
CA TYR A 129 1.97 -24.94 14.80
C TYR A 129 3.18 -25.86 14.50
N ASP A 130 3.97 -25.56 13.46
CA ASP A 130 5.24 -26.21 13.18
C ASP A 130 6.35 -25.42 13.91
N PRO A 131 7.10 -26.05 14.83
CA PRO A 131 8.17 -25.36 15.57
C PRO A 131 9.30 -24.82 14.68
N GLU A 132 9.46 -25.39 13.47
CA GLU A 132 10.47 -24.98 12.50
C GLU A 132 9.90 -24.08 11.37
N ALA A 133 8.66 -23.61 11.52
CA ALA A 133 7.95 -22.85 10.48
C ALA A 133 8.76 -21.68 9.94
N PHE A 134 9.34 -20.86 10.80
CA PHE A 134 10.15 -19.71 10.38
C PHE A 134 11.34 -20.13 9.49
N ALA A 135 12.11 -21.12 9.93
CA ALA A 135 13.27 -21.57 9.17
C ALA A 135 12.88 -22.21 7.82
N LYS A 136 11.81 -23.02 7.81
CA LYS A 136 11.29 -23.63 6.58
C LYS A 136 10.77 -22.61 5.60
N ASN A 137 9.96 -21.68 6.05
CA ASN A 137 9.41 -20.62 5.21
C ASN A 137 10.52 -19.72 4.63
N ARG A 138 11.55 -19.38 5.44
CA ARG A 138 12.72 -18.63 4.97
C ARG A 138 13.51 -19.39 3.90
N ALA A 139 13.74 -20.68 4.09
CA ALA A 139 14.45 -21.50 3.11
C ALA A 139 13.71 -21.58 1.76
N ILE A 140 12.38 -21.68 1.81
CA ILE A 140 11.54 -21.68 0.60
C ILE A 140 11.58 -20.30 -0.08
N GLU A 141 11.49 -19.23 0.71
CA GLU A 141 11.58 -17.84 0.19
C GLU A 141 12.93 -17.61 -0.51
N ASP A 142 14.03 -17.96 0.11
CA ASP A 142 15.37 -17.81 -0.46
C ASP A 142 15.52 -18.57 -1.77
N ARG A 143 15.08 -19.81 -1.81
CA ARG A 143 15.13 -20.65 -3.01
C ARG A 143 14.28 -20.10 -4.15
N ARG A 144 13.04 -19.72 -3.88
CA ARG A 144 12.12 -19.19 -4.90
C ARG A 144 12.54 -17.84 -5.44
N ASN A 145 13.20 -17.03 -4.66
CA ASN A 145 13.51 -15.64 -4.99
C ASN A 145 15.01 -15.38 -5.24
N GLU A 146 15.80 -16.41 -5.51
CA GLU A 146 17.25 -16.29 -5.69
C GLU A 146 17.63 -15.20 -6.71
N ASP A 147 17.01 -15.20 -7.88
CA ASP A 147 17.26 -14.20 -8.93
C ASP A 147 16.92 -12.76 -8.48
N ARG A 148 15.81 -12.62 -7.72
CA ARG A 148 15.39 -11.32 -7.18
C ARG A 148 16.38 -10.81 -6.14
N PHE A 149 16.79 -11.67 -5.23
CA PHE A 149 17.70 -11.30 -4.15
C PHE A 149 19.10 -11.00 -4.69
N HIS A 150 19.53 -11.71 -5.73
CA HIS A 150 20.77 -11.38 -6.45
C HIS A 150 20.70 -9.98 -7.09
N PHE A 151 19.59 -9.65 -7.74
CA PHE A 151 19.41 -8.31 -8.31
C PHE A 151 19.38 -7.22 -7.23
N ILE A 152 18.65 -7.45 -6.12
CA ILE A 152 18.55 -6.51 -5.00
C ILE A 152 19.95 -6.24 -4.39
N ASP A 153 20.75 -7.30 -4.22
CA ASP A 153 22.12 -7.16 -3.73
C ASP A 153 22.99 -6.36 -4.70
N TRP A 154 22.88 -6.60 -5.99
CA TRP A 154 23.54 -5.78 -7.00
C TRP A 154 23.11 -4.32 -6.92
N THR A 155 21.83 -4.01 -6.72
CA THR A 155 21.37 -2.61 -6.61
C THR A 155 22.00 -1.87 -5.43
N LYS A 156 22.14 -2.55 -4.29
CA LYS A 156 22.85 -2.01 -3.12
C LYS A 156 24.30 -1.63 -3.44
N GLN A 157 24.96 -2.41 -4.29
CA GLN A 157 26.36 -2.18 -4.67
C GLN A 157 26.48 -1.14 -5.80
N ALA A 158 25.59 -1.20 -6.80
CA ALA A 158 25.68 -0.41 -8.03
C ALA A 158 25.12 1.01 -7.93
N PHE A 159 24.11 1.22 -7.10
CA PHE A 159 23.47 2.52 -6.91
C PHE A 159 23.96 3.19 -5.62
N ARG A 160 24.27 4.49 -5.70
CA ARG A 160 24.48 5.33 -4.52
C ARG A 160 23.12 5.60 -3.84
N ASN A 161 23.15 5.80 -2.53
CA ASN A 161 21.97 6.12 -1.71
C ASN A 161 20.87 5.04 -1.70
N VAL A 162 21.16 3.80 -2.06
CA VAL A 162 20.24 2.67 -1.91
C VAL A 162 20.72 1.79 -0.76
N ASP A 163 19.90 1.70 0.28
CA ASP A 163 20.10 0.80 1.41
C ASP A 163 19.09 -0.33 1.35
N VAL A 164 19.50 -1.54 1.70
CA VAL A 164 18.67 -2.74 1.65
C VAL A 164 18.61 -3.38 3.02
N ILE A 165 17.41 -3.57 3.55
CA ILE A 165 17.14 -4.42 4.70
C ILE A 165 16.79 -5.82 4.17
N PRO A 166 17.62 -6.83 4.47
CA PRO A 166 17.45 -8.17 3.91
C PRO A 166 16.19 -8.87 4.45
N PRO A 167 15.74 -9.95 3.78
CA PRO A 167 14.55 -10.69 4.19
C PRO A 167 14.65 -11.25 5.62
N GLY A 168 13.52 -11.43 6.26
CA GLY A 168 13.41 -11.96 7.61
C GLY A 168 13.67 -10.95 8.75
N ASN A 169 13.63 -9.66 8.48
CA ASN A 169 13.91 -8.61 9.46
C ASN A 169 12.69 -7.77 9.89
N GLY A 170 11.60 -7.81 9.15
CA GLY A 170 10.38 -7.08 9.50
C GLY A 170 9.70 -6.44 8.29
N ILE A 171 8.63 -5.70 8.58
CA ILE A 171 7.81 -4.99 7.60
C ILE A 171 8.24 -3.52 7.53
N MET A 172 8.35 -2.99 6.32
CA MET A 172 8.78 -1.63 6.02
C MET A 172 8.14 -0.56 6.91
N HIS A 173 6.83 -0.58 7.06
CA HIS A 173 6.12 0.48 7.79
C HIS A 173 6.38 0.45 9.29
N GLN A 174 6.50 -0.74 9.88
CA GLN A 174 6.83 -0.88 11.29
C GLN A 174 8.29 -0.50 11.56
N ILE A 175 9.22 -0.92 10.71
CA ILE A 175 10.63 -0.52 10.81
C ILE A 175 10.78 0.99 10.61
N ASN A 176 10.01 1.56 9.68
CA ASN A 176 9.99 3.01 9.45
C ASN A 176 9.54 3.76 10.71
N LEU A 177 8.46 3.32 11.33
CA LEU A 177 7.93 3.90 12.56
C LEU A 177 8.90 3.75 13.73
N GLU A 178 9.46 2.56 13.93
CA GLU A 178 10.26 2.22 15.11
C GLU A 178 11.71 2.70 15.02
N LYS A 179 12.24 2.90 13.79
CA LYS A 179 13.67 3.21 13.60
C LYS A 179 13.99 4.20 12.48
N MET A 180 13.47 4.01 11.27
CA MET A 180 14.00 4.74 10.10
C MET A 180 13.65 6.22 10.11
N SER A 181 12.44 6.59 10.55
CA SER A 181 12.08 8.00 10.63
C SER A 181 12.77 8.69 11.82
N PRO A 182 13.54 9.75 11.57
CA PRO A 182 14.06 10.58 12.63
C PRO A 182 13.06 11.63 13.14
N VAL A 183 11.88 11.74 12.54
CA VAL A 183 10.85 12.77 12.71
C VAL A 183 11.34 14.16 12.27
N ILE A 184 12.51 14.58 12.72
CA ILE A 184 13.23 15.78 12.27
C ILE A 184 14.58 15.33 11.72
N GLN A 185 14.82 15.65 10.47
CA GLN A 185 16.08 15.40 9.79
C GLN A 185 17.15 16.40 10.26
N ALA A 186 18.40 15.94 10.31
CA ALA A 186 19.59 16.77 10.46
C ALA A 186 20.53 16.44 9.31
N ARG A 187 20.59 17.30 8.31
CA ARG A 187 21.39 17.07 7.09
C ARG A 187 22.05 18.34 6.65
N ASP A 188 23.35 18.29 6.37
CA ASP A 188 24.16 19.43 5.90
C ASP A 188 24.07 20.66 6.81
N GLY A 189 24.04 20.44 8.12
CA GLY A 189 23.93 21.50 9.12
C GLY A 189 22.53 22.11 9.27
N VAL A 190 21.50 21.53 8.66
CA VAL A 190 20.12 22.02 8.69
C VAL A 190 19.19 20.98 9.28
N ALA A 191 18.34 21.43 10.20
CA ALA A 191 17.21 20.67 10.72
C ALA A 191 15.93 20.98 9.93
N PHE A 192 15.19 19.94 9.57
CA PHE A 192 13.92 20.08 8.85
C PHE A 192 13.00 18.88 9.09
N PRO A 193 11.66 19.02 8.89
CA PRO A 193 10.74 17.91 9.07
C PRO A 193 11.05 16.75 8.12
N ASP A 194 11.06 15.53 8.65
CA ASP A 194 11.09 14.34 7.83
C ASP A 194 9.84 14.24 6.97
N THR A 195 10.01 13.86 5.73
CA THR A 195 8.94 13.56 4.79
C THR A 195 9.35 12.35 3.94
N CYS A 196 8.41 11.50 3.57
CA CYS A 196 8.74 10.41 2.67
C CYS A 196 7.61 10.09 1.68
N VAL A 197 7.99 9.53 0.56
CA VAL A 197 7.09 8.77 -0.29
C VAL A 197 7.44 7.30 -0.19
N GLY A 198 6.44 6.44 -0.33
CA GLY A 198 6.65 5.00 -0.28
C GLY A 198 5.92 4.29 -1.41
N THR A 199 6.52 3.22 -1.91
CA THR A 199 5.91 2.40 -2.96
C THR A 199 4.78 1.51 -2.46
N ASP A 200 4.25 1.80 -1.31
CA ASP A 200 3.11 1.12 -0.69
C ASP A 200 2.06 2.11 -0.18
N SER A 201 0.80 1.75 -0.32
CA SER A 201 -0.33 2.60 0.09
C SER A 201 -0.42 2.82 1.60
N HIS A 202 0.19 1.96 2.44
CA HIS A 202 0.23 2.10 3.91
C HIS A 202 1.44 2.89 4.42
N THR A 203 2.15 3.58 3.55
CA THR A 203 3.21 4.53 3.92
C THR A 203 2.75 5.55 4.98
N PRO A 204 1.47 6.01 4.99
CA PRO A 204 0.94 6.87 6.05
C PRO A 204 0.99 6.33 7.48
N HIS A 205 1.41 5.08 7.69
CA HIS A 205 1.62 4.54 9.05
C HIS A 205 2.50 5.43 9.91
N VAL A 206 3.55 6.01 9.34
CA VAL A 206 4.49 6.91 10.04
C VAL A 206 3.96 8.33 10.22
N ASP A 207 2.83 8.69 9.62
CA ASP A 207 2.17 9.97 9.84
C ASP A 207 1.80 10.17 11.33
N ALA A 208 1.67 9.08 12.08
CA ALA A 208 1.46 9.10 13.51
C ALA A 208 2.56 9.84 14.28
N LEU A 209 3.77 9.93 13.72
CA LEU A 209 4.90 10.70 14.24
C LEU A 209 4.90 12.18 13.83
N GLY A 210 3.90 12.63 13.08
CA GLY A 210 3.88 13.97 12.50
C GLY A 210 4.70 14.11 11.21
N VAL A 211 4.98 13.02 10.55
CA VAL A 211 5.73 12.94 9.29
C VAL A 211 4.74 12.88 8.12
N ILE A 212 4.87 13.76 7.14
CA ILE A 212 4.12 13.63 5.89
C ILE A 212 4.71 12.46 5.10
N ALA A 213 3.97 11.37 5.07
CA ALA A 213 4.35 10.17 4.35
C ALA A 213 3.17 9.67 3.52
N ILE A 214 3.35 9.59 2.22
CA ILE A 214 2.28 9.20 1.30
C ILE A 214 2.68 8.02 0.42
N GLY A 215 1.69 7.17 0.12
CA GLY A 215 1.85 6.11 -0.86
C GLY A 215 1.83 6.65 -2.28
N VAL A 216 2.78 6.18 -3.08
CA VAL A 216 2.93 6.53 -4.50
C VAL A 216 3.16 5.27 -5.33
N GLY A 217 3.01 5.37 -6.64
CA GLY A 217 3.41 4.31 -7.56
C GLY A 217 4.92 4.27 -7.77
N GLY A 218 5.42 3.17 -8.35
CA GLY A 218 6.85 3.01 -8.64
C GLY A 218 7.41 4.14 -9.50
N LEU A 219 6.70 4.55 -10.53
CA LEU A 219 7.12 5.62 -11.44
C LEU A 219 7.28 6.99 -10.74
N GLU A 220 6.38 7.31 -9.81
CA GLU A 220 6.51 8.55 -9.02
C GLU A 220 7.65 8.45 -8.01
N ALA A 221 7.85 7.28 -7.41
CA ALA A 221 8.99 7.03 -6.54
C ALA A 221 10.32 7.23 -7.29
N GLU A 222 10.44 6.72 -8.51
CA GLU A 222 11.61 6.93 -9.37
C GLU A 222 11.84 8.42 -9.66
N ASN A 223 10.78 9.18 -9.91
CA ASN A 223 10.87 10.62 -10.09
C ASN A 223 11.51 11.33 -8.88
N VAL A 224 11.08 10.97 -7.68
CA VAL A 224 11.64 11.48 -6.41
C VAL A 224 13.08 10.97 -6.20
N MET A 225 13.35 9.68 -6.48
CA MET A 225 14.71 9.13 -6.40
C MET A 225 15.70 9.94 -7.24
N LEU A 226 15.29 10.36 -8.43
CA LEU A 226 16.13 11.15 -9.35
C LEU A 226 16.16 12.65 -9.02
N GLY A 227 15.61 13.08 -7.87
CA GLY A 227 15.73 14.44 -7.33
C GLY A 227 14.75 15.44 -7.91
N ARG A 228 13.74 14.98 -8.63
CA ARG A 228 12.69 15.84 -9.16
C ARG A 228 11.65 16.13 -8.10
N ALA A 229 11.02 17.30 -8.19
CA ALA A 229 9.89 17.62 -7.35
C ALA A 229 8.72 16.66 -7.61
N SER A 230 8.02 16.31 -6.56
CA SER A 230 6.66 15.77 -6.67
C SER A 230 5.70 16.96 -6.73
N TRP A 231 4.92 17.06 -7.79
CA TRP A 231 4.00 18.17 -7.96
C TRP A 231 2.63 17.83 -7.36
N MET A 232 2.09 18.73 -6.59
CA MET A 232 0.79 18.54 -5.97
C MET A 232 -0.06 19.81 -6.03
N ARG A 233 -1.36 19.61 -6.14
CA ARG A 233 -2.36 20.65 -5.87
C ARG A 233 -2.70 20.62 -4.40
N LEU A 234 -2.97 21.76 -3.79
CA LEU A 234 -3.34 21.81 -2.37
C LEU A 234 -4.51 20.84 -2.11
N PRO A 235 -4.32 19.83 -1.27
CA PRO A 235 -5.40 18.90 -0.92
C PRO A 235 -6.40 19.56 0.05
N ASP A 236 -7.56 18.94 0.19
CA ASP A 236 -8.44 19.23 1.32
C ASP A 236 -7.76 18.77 2.60
N ILE A 237 -7.53 19.68 3.53
CA ILE A 237 -7.02 19.36 4.85
C ILE A 237 -8.19 19.38 5.82
N VAL A 238 -8.58 18.18 6.27
CA VAL A 238 -9.76 17.96 7.08
C VAL A 238 -9.36 17.66 8.51
N GLY A 239 -9.87 18.44 9.45
CA GLY A 239 -9.69 18.17 10.87
C GLY A 239 -10.63 17.06 11.36
N VAL A 240 -10.11 16.11 12.11
CA VAL A 240 -10.89 15.07 12.79
C VAL A 240 -10.70 15.24 14.30
N GLU A 241 -11.68 15.86 14.93
CA GLU A 241 -11.68 16.05 16.40
C GLU A 241 -12.10 14.76 17.09
N LEU A 242 -11.17 14.17 17.84
CA LEU A 242 -11.43 12.99 18.65
C LEU A 242 -11.76 13.42 20.07
N SER A 243 -12.90 13.00 20.56
CA SER A 243 -13.35 13.25 21.93
C SER A 243 -13.51 11.93 22.70
N GLY A 244 -13.67 12.02 24.00
CA GLY A 244 -13.85 10.87 24.87
C GLY A 244 -12.61 9.96 24.96
N ARG A 245 -12.81 8.79 25.55
CA ARG A 245 -11.78 7.76 25.71
C ARG A 245 -12.34 6.40 25.33
N ARG A 246 -11.45 5.48 24.93
CA ARG A 246 -11.84 4.08 24.68
C ARG A 246 -12.52 3.49 25.90
N GLN A 247 -13.58 2.74 25.67
CA GLN A 247 -14.22 1.94 26.72
C GLN A 247 -13.30 0.76 27.12
N PRO A 248 -13.42 0.25 28.34
CA PRO A 248 -12.72 -0.96 28.75
C PRO A 248 -12.93 -2.13 27.79
N GLY A 249 -11.87 -2.86 27.49
CA GLY A 249 -11.91 -4.03 26.58
C GLY A 249 -11.91 -3.70 25.10
N ILE A 250 -11.85 -2.43 24.71
CA ILE A 250 -11.79 -1.98 23.30
C ILE A 250 -10.33 -1.80 22.86
N THR A 251 -10.00 -2.39 21.72
CA THR A 251 -8.65 -2.29 21.12
C THR A 251 -8.54 -1.12 20.15
N ALA A 252 -7.32 -0.75 19.82
CA ALA A 252 -7.06 0.21 18.73
C ALA A 252 -7.58 -0.28 17.39
N THR A 253 -7.61 -1.58 17.17
CA THR A 253 -8.22 -2.19 15.98
C THR A 253 -9.71 -1.90 15.89
N ASP A 254 -10.43 -2.04 16.99
CA ASP A 254 -11.87 -1.68 17.05
C ASP A 254 -12.07 -0.20 16.70
N VAL A 255 -11.21 0.67 17.20
CA VAL A 255 -11.25 2.12 16.91
C VAL A 255 -11.01 2.38 15.43
N VAL A 256 -9.96 1.81 14.82
CA VAL A 256 -9.65 2.10 13.42
C VAL A 256 -10.68 1.54 12.46
N LEU A 257 -11.29 0.40 12.74
CA LEU A 257 -12.36 -0.14 11.90
C LEU A 257 -13.62 0.74 11.99
N ALA A 258 -13.95 1.24 13.17
CA ALA A 258 -15.05 2.20 13.35
C ALA A 258 -14.78 3.53 12.64
N LEU A 259 -13.56 4.06 12.74
CA LEU A 259 -13.14 5.26 12.02
C LEU A 259 -13.16 5.04 10.50
N THR A 260 -12.74 3.88 10.02
CA THR A 260 -12.75 3.55 8.59
C THR A 260 -14.16 3.61 8.01
N GLU A 261 -15.14 3.02 8.68
CA GLU A 261 -16.55 3.12 8.29
C GLU A 261 -17.04 4.58 8.32
N PHE A 262 -16.77 5.28 9.41
CA PHE A 262 -17.20 6.67 9.60
C PHE A 262 -16.60 7.58 8.52
N LEU A 263 -15.28 7.57 8.34
CA LEU A 263 -14.59 8.44 7.41
C LEU A 263 -14.96 8.14 5.95
N ARG A 264 -15.16 6.87 5.60
CA ARG A 264 -15.62 6.50 4.24
C ARG A 264 -16.98 7.13 3.93
N LYS A 265 -17.90 7.12 4.89
CA LYS A 265 -19.21 7.80 4.76
C LYS A 265 -19.08 9.32 4.65
N GLN A 266 -18.03 9.91 5.22
CA GLN A 266 -17.77 11.36 5.15
C GLN A 266 -17.09 11.80 3.84
N LYS A 267 -16.79 10.88 2.93
CA LYS A 267 -16.20 11.18 1.60
C LYS A 267 -14.90 11.97 1.70
N VAL A 268 -13.94 11.45 2.44
CA VAL A 268 -12.60 12.05 2.64
C VAL A 268 -11.58 11.62 1.57
N VAL A 269 -12.04 11.09 0.45
CA VAL A 269 -11.15 10.59 -0.62
C VAL A 269 -10.19 11.70 -1.07
N GLY A 270 -8.90 11.39 -1.05
CA GLY A 270 -7.83 12.31 -1.44
C GLY A 270 -7.48 13.38 -0.40
N ALA A 271 -8.22 13.46 0.71
CA ALA A 271 -7.95 14.43 1.76
C ALA A 271 -6.69 14.07 2.58
N TYR A 272 -6.10 15.10 3.18
CA TYR A 272 -5.13 14.95 4.27
C TYR A 272 -5.87 15.18 5.57
N LEU A 273 -5.91 14.16 6.42
CA LEU A 273 -6.58 14.24 7.72
C LEU A 273 -5.60 14.67 8.81
N GLU A 274 -6.08 15.48 9.74
CA GLU A 274 -5.37 15.81 10.98
C GLU A 274 -6.25 15.46 12.17
N PHE A 275 -5.80 14.47 12.93
CA PHE A 275 -6.48 14.03 14.15
C PHE A 275 -6.01 14.88 15.34
N TYR A 276 -6.93 15.43 16.09
CA TYR A 276 -6.63 16.30 17.24
C TYR A 276 -7.71 16.20 18.32
N GLY A 277 -7.55 16.94 19.38
CA GLY A 277 -8.47 16.99 20.50
C GLY A 277 -8.02 16.11 21.69
N GLU A 278 -8.83 16.08 22.75
CA GLU A 278 -8.52 15.31 23.95
C GLU A 278 -8.42 13.80 23.73
N GLY A 279 -9.25 13.28 22.81
CA GLY A 279 -9.22 11.89 22.41
C GLY A 279 -7.89 11.52 21.74
N ALA A 280 -7.40 12.36 20.83
CA ALA A 280 -6.11 12.16 20.17
C ALA A 280 -4.95 12.17 21.17
N SER A 281 -4.96 13.11 22.12
CA SER A 281 -3.95 13.22 23.18
C SER A 281 -3.96 12.00 24.12
N SER A 282 -5.08 11.33 24.29
CA SER A 282 -5.22 10.14 25.14
C SER A 282 -4.69 8.87 24.50
N LEU A 283 -4.52 8.85 23.17
CA LEU A 283 -4.04 7.67 22.43
C LEU A 283 -2.52 7.56 22.53
N THR A 284 -2.03 6.35 22.75
CA THR A 284 -0.60 6.06 22.61
C THR A 284 -0.16 6.23 21.16
N LEU A 285 1.13 6.37 20.92
CA LEU A 285 1.61 6.45 19.54
C LEU A 285 1.33 5.17 18.75
N GLY A 286 1.38 3.99 19.37
CA GLY A 286 0.96 2.74 18.74
C GLY A 286 -0.50 2.75 18.29
N ASP A 287 -1.40 3.31 19.11
CA ASP A 287 -2.81 3.49 18.73
C ASP A 287 -2.97 4.45 17.53
N ARG A 288 -2.23 5.56 17.54
CA ARG A 288 -2.22 6.54 16.45
C ARG A 288 -1.70 5.92 15.15
N ALA A 289 -0.65 5.10 15.24
CA ALA A 289 -0.07 4.41 14.09
C ALA A 289 -1.06 3.42 13.47
N THR A 290 -1.82 2.68 14.30
CA THR A 290 -2.91 1.81 13.85
C THR A 290 -3.95 2.59 13.05
N ILE A 291 -4.32 3.80 13.50
CA ILE A 291 -5.28 4.67 12.80
C ILE A 291 -4.69 5.19 11.49
N SER A 292 -3.48 5.74 11.51
CA SER A 292 -2.82 6.32 10.34
C SER A 292 -2.55 5.28 9.25
N ASN A 293 -2.26 4.04 9.61
CA ASN A 293 -1.99 2.96 8.68
C ASN A 293 -3.15 2.73 7.69
N MET A 294 -4.37 2.82 8.15
CA MET A 294 -5.55 2.52 7.35
C MET A 294 -6.08 3.73 6.54
N ALA A 295 -5.27 4.77 6.36
CA ALA A 295 -5.63 5.91 5.51
C ALA A 295 -6.17 5.49 4.12
N PRO A 296 -5.54 4.55 3.40
CA PRO A 296 -6.08 4.09 2.12
C PRO A 296 -7.46 3.45 2.21
N GLU A 297 -7.74 2.73 3.29
CA GLU A 297 -9.01 2.02 3.48
C GLU A 297 -10.16 3.00 3.73
N TYR A 298 -9.93 4.11 4.43
CA TYR A 298 -10.95 5.16 4.53
C TYR A 298 -10.85 6.22 3.42
N GLY A 299 -9.88 6.12 2.52
CA GLY A 299 -9.77 6.91 1.30
C GLY A 299 -8.91 8.17 1.40
N ALA A 300 -8.30 8.43 2.56
CA ALA A 300 -7.42 9.57 2.74
C ALA A 300 -6.03 9.35 2.14
N THR A 301 -5.37 10.43 1.73
CA THR A 301 -3.97 10.38 1.26
C THR A 301 -2.99 10.36 2.42
N ALA A 302 -3.28 11.09 3.49
CA ALA A 302 -2.48 11.18 4.70
C ALA A 302 -3.37 11.22 5.94
N ALA A 303 -2.85 10.82 7.09
CA ALA A 303 -3.56 10.74 8.35
C ALA A 303 -2.63 11.15 9.50
N MET A 304 -2.58 12.44 9.78
CA MET A 304 -1.57 13.09 10.60
C MET A 304 -1.98 13.19 12.07
N PHE A 305 -1.00 13.03 12.94
CA PHE A 305 -1.05 13.47 14.33
C PHE A 305 0.11 14.44 14.57
N ALA A 306 -0.18 15.60 15.14
CA ALA A 306 0.87 16.57 15.45
C ALA A 306 1.84 16.04 16.50
N ILE A 307 3.09 16.53 16.47
CA ILE A 307 4.10 16.18 17.47
C ILE A 307 3.66 16.68 18.85
N ASP A 308 3.67 15.77 19.82
CA ASP A 308 3.34 16.07 21.24
C ASP A 308 4.18 15.20 22.19
N GLN A 309 3.80 15.17 23.46
CA GLN A 309 4.52 14.37 24.47
C GLN A 309 4.47 12.87 24.16
N GLN A 310 3.37 12.36 23.59
CA GLN A 310 3.28 10.95 23.18
C GLN A 310 4.33 10.60 22.12
N THR A 311 4.60 11.52 21.21
CA THR A 311 5.66 11.37 20.20
C THR A 311 7.03 11.25 20.86
N ILE A 312 7.34 12.14 21.80
CA ILE A 312 8.61 12.15 22.54
C ILE A 312 8.78 10.86 23.35
N ASP A 313 7.75 10.44 24.06
CA ASP A 313 7.77 9.23 24.88
C ASP A 313 8.00 7.98 24.00
N TYR A 314 7.38 7.93 22.83
CA TYR A 314 7.58 6.85 21.87
C TYR A 314 9.00 6.80 21.30
N LEU A 315 9.58 7.95 20.97
CA LEU A 315 10.97 8.01 20.49
C LEU A 315 11.94 7.48 21.54
N ARG A 316 11.71 7.79 22.83
CA ARG A 316 12.49 7.23 23.94
C ARG A 316 12.27 5.72 24.07
N LEU A 317 11.02 5.27 24.04
CA LEU A 317 10.66 3.85 24.13
C LEU A 317 11.31 3.03 23.02
N THR A 318 11.38 3.55 21.80
CA THR A 318 11.97 2.86 20.65
C THR A 318 13.48 3.03 20.53
N GLY A 319 14.12 3.57 21.56
CA GLY A 319 15.57 3.59 21.71
C GLY A 319 16.29 4.66 20.87
N ARG A 320 15.57 5.70 20.37
CA ARG A 320 16.24 6.88 19.78
C ARG A 320 17.12 7.53 20.83
N ASP A 321 18.26 8.05 20.42
CA ASP A 321 19.19 8.70 21.33
C ASP A 321 18.64 10.04 21.86
N ASP A 322 19.17 10.49 23.00
CA ASP A 322 18.69 11.69 23.67
C ASP A 322 18.90 12.96 22.82
N GLU A 323 19.94 13.02 21.99
CA GLU A 323 20.22 14.14 21.11
C GLU A 323 19.15 14.26 20.04
N GLN A 324 18.75 13.14 19.43
CA GLN A 324 17.66 13.12 18.45
C GLN A 324 16.32 13.50 19.07
N VAL A 325 16.00 12.99 20.26
CA VAL A 325 14.77 13.32 20.97
C VAL A 325 14.72 14.81 21.30
N ALA A 326 15.81 15.37 21.81
CA ALA A 326 15.92 16.79 22.11
C ALA A 326 15.77 17.66 20.86
N LEU A 327 16.35 17.24 19.72
CA LEU A 327 16.22 17.93 18.43
C LEU A 327 14.75 17.99 17.98
N VAL A 328 14.03 16.88 18.07
CA VAL A 328 12.60 16.83 17.69
C VAL A 328 11.77 17.82 18.50
N GLU A 329 11.95 17.86 19.81
CA GLU A 329 11.22 18.78 20.67
C GLU A 329 11.60 20.24 20.38
N ALA A 330 12.89 20.56 20.32
CA ALA A 330 13.38 21.90 20.03
C ALA A 330 12.87 22.44 18.69
N TYR A 331 12.94 21.63 17.65
CA TYR A 331 12.43 22.00 16.33
C TYR A 331 10.91 22.21 16.34
N ALA A 332 10.17 21.23 16.87
CA ALA A 332 8.70 21.30 16.88
C ALA A 332 8.18 22.53 17.61
N ARG A 333 8.77 22.87 18.74
CA ARG A 333 8.39 24.07 19.50
C ARG A 333 8.76 25.36 18.77
N THR A 334 9.94 25.43 18.17
CA THR A 334 10.41 26.62 17.44
C THR A 334 9.61 26.85 16.17
N ALA A 335 9.36 25.80 15.38
CA ALA A 335 8.70 25.88 14.10
C ALA A 335 7.15 25.89 14.18
N GLY A 336 6.58 25.76 15.36
CA GLY A 336 5.12 25.71 15.52
C GLY A 336 4.52 24.39 15.08
N LEU A 337 5.24 23.27 15.23
CA LEU A 337 4.75 21.91 14.93
C LEU A 337 4.35 21.13 16.17
N TRP A 338 4.55 21.71 17.36
CA TRP A 338 4.04 21.12 18.59
C TRP A 338 2.53 21.30 18.67
N ALA A 339 1.81 20.27 19.13
CA ALA A 339 0.35 20.23 19.12
C ALA A 339 -0.34 21.48 19.71
N ASP A 340 0.23 22.04 20.80
CA ASP A 340 -0.33 23.23 21.47
C ASP A 340 -0.32 24.48 20.59
N SER A 341 0.50 24.54 19.55
CA SER A 341 0.58 25.68 18.63
C SER A 341 -0.50 25.68 17.55
N LEU A 342 -1.34 24.65 17.48
CA LEU A 342 -2.34 24.44 16.44
C LEU A 342 -3.76 24.83 16.87
N VAL A 343 -3.93 25.51 18.00
CA VAL A 343 -5.25 25.87 18.54
C VAL A 343 -6.08 26.75 17.61
N ASP A 344 -5.44 27.60 16.81
CA ASP A 344 -6.08 28.51 15.86
C ASP A 344 -6.07 27.96 14.41
N ALA A 345 -5.62 26.73 14.21
CA ALA A 345 -5.60 26.12 12.88
C ALA A 345 -7.00 26.00 12.29
N GLU A 346 -7.14 26.40 11.04
CA GLU A 346 -8.39 26.33 10.29
C GLU A 346 -8.35 25.21 9.25
N TYR A 347 -9.38 24.38 9.22
CA TYR A 347 -9.52 23.26 8.30
C TYR A 347 -10.61 23.53 7.25
N GLU A 348 -10.56 22.84 6.12
CA GLU A 348 -11.65 22.87 5.11
C GLU A 348 -12.99 22.49 5.73
N ARG A 349 -12.97 21.48 6.58
CA ARG A 349 -14.08 21.07 7.44
C ARG A 349 -13.57 20.32 8.65
N VAL A 350 -14.40 20.23 9.66
CA VAL A 350 -14.10 19.48 10.89
C VAL A 350 -15.10 18.36 11.04
N LEU A 351 -14.60 17.16 11.21
CA LEU A 351 -15.38 15.97 11.55
C LEU A 351 -15.18 15.67 13.03
N LYS A 352 -16.22 15.20 13.71
CA LYS A 352 -16.19 14.86 15.14
C LYS A 352 -16.45 13.39 15.33
N PHE A 353 -15.61 12.75 16.12
CA PHE A 353 -15.73 11.32 16.44
C PHE A 353 -15.49 11.10 17.94
N ASP A 354 -16.41 10.41 18.59
CA ASP A 354 -16.33 10.07 19.99
C ASP A 354 -15.77 8.66 20.19
N LEU A 355 -14.58 8.56 20.76
CA LEU A 355 -13.91 7.28 21.03
C LEU A 355 -14.72 6.39 21.98
N SER A 356 -15.52 6.98 22.87
CA SER A 356 -16.38 6.24 23.81
C SER A 356 -17.52 5.50 23.16
N SER A 357 -17.87 5.83 21.92
CA SER A 357 -18.92 5.17 21.15
C SER A 357 -18.48 3.84 20.52
N VAL A 358 -17.19 3.56 20.50
CA VAL A 358 -16.66 2.37 19.84
C VAL A 358 -16.92 1.12 20.67
N VAL A 359 -17.48 0.11 20.02
CA VAL A 359 -17.70 -1.23 20.57
C VAL A 359 -16.79 -2.23 19.87
N ARG A 360 -16.62 -3.43 20.45
CA ARG A 360 -15.90 -4.53 19.79
C ARG A 360 -16.54 -4.83 18.44
N ASN A 361 -15.73 -4.89 17.40
CA ASN A 361 -16.23 -5.05 16.04
C ASN A 361 -15.25 -5.84 15.15
N MET A 362 -15.70 -6.11 13.95
CA MET A 362 -14.93 -6.72 12.86
C MET A 362 -15.31 -6.00 11.56
N ALA A 363 -14.55 -6.21 10.50
CA ALA A 363 -14.90 -5.73 9.16
C ALA A 363 -14.89 -6.89 8.16
N GLY A 364 -15.96 -7.02 7.43
CA GLY A 364 -16.11 -8.06 6.40
C GLY A 364 -17.57 -8.23 5.95
N PRO A 365 -17.78 -9.19 5.03
CA PRO A 365 -16.92 -10.32 4.61
C PRO A 365 -15.84 -10.00 3.55
N SER A 366 -15.87 -8.85 2.90
CA SER A 366 -15.00 -8.59 1.74
C SER A 366 -14.53 -7.14 1.61
N ASN A 367 -14.73 -6.34 2.65
CA ASN A 367 -14.43 -4.91 2.58
C ASN A 367 -13.99 -4.35 3.94
N PRO A 368 -12.90 -3.55 4.01
CA PRO A 368 -12.40 -2.99 5.27
C PRO A 368 -13.35 -1.99 5.96
N HIS A 369 -14.25 -1.36 5.22
CA HIS A 369 -15.24 -0.42 5.77
C HIS A 369 -16.62 -1.05 6.04
N ALA A 370 -16.78 -2.34 5.76
CA ALA A 370 -17.98 -3.10 6.10
C ALA A 370 -17.93 -3.56 7.57
N ARG A 371 -17.93 -2.63 8.49
CA ARG A 371 -17.84 -2.89 9.92
C ARG A 371 -19.13 -3.51 10.48
N VAL A 372 -18.97 -4.49 11.33
CA VAL A 372 -20.06 -5.12 12.09
C VAL A 372 -19.64 -5.22 13.56
N ALA A 373 -20.48 -4.73 14.47
CA ALA A 373 -20.28 -4.98 15.90
C ALA A 373 -20.36 -6.49 16.19
N THR A 374 -19.49 -7.00 17.05
CA THR A 374 -19.49 -8.44 17.36
C THR A 374 -20.80 -8.91 17.99
N SER A 375 -21.52 -8.02 18.67
CA SER A 375 -22.86 -8.26 19.21
C SER A 375 -23.96 -8.37 18.14
N GLU A 376 -23.70 -7.94 16.90
CA GLU A 376 -24.65 -7.91 15.78
C GLU A 376 -24.38 -8.98 14.73
N LEU A 377 -23.35 -9.82 14.89
CA LEU A 377 -22.97 -10.83 13.90
C LEU A 377 -24.11 -11.80 13.58
N ALA A 378 -24.87 -12.22 14.59
CA ALA A 378 -26.03 -13.09 14.42
C ALA A 378 -27.17 -12.39 13.66
N ALA A 379 -27.46 -11.13 14.00
CA ALA A 379 -28.50 -10.33 13.32
C ALA A 379 -28.17 -10.06 11.84
N LYS A 380 -26.89 -10.02 11.50
CA LYS A 380 -26.38 -9.84 10.13
C LYS A 380 -26.26 -11.17 9.36
N GLY A 381 -26.59 -12.30 9.97
CA GLY A 381 -26.49 -13.63 9.34
C GLY A 381 -25.05 -14.14 9.17
N ILE A 382 -24.08 -13.51 9.82
CA ILE A 382 -22.67 -13.94 9.81
C ILE A 382 -22.47 -15.07 10.81
N ALA A 383 -22.87 -14.87 12.06
CA ALA A 383 -22.98 -15.91 13.09
C ALA A 383 -24.38 -16.55 13.10
N GLY A 384 -24.51 -17.68 13.76
CA GLY A 384 -25.73 -18.51 13.81
C GLY A 384 -25.47 -19.86 13.17
N ASN A 385 -26.45 -20.78 13.31
CA ASN A 385 -26.35 -22.18 12.87
C ASN A 385 -25.18 -22.96 13.53
N LEU A 386 -24.82 -22.61 14.78
CA LEU A 386 -23.78 -23.32 15.50
C LEU A 386 -24.13 -24.79 15.72
N GLU A 387 -25.37 -25.12 15.89
CA GLU A 387 -25.85 -26.52 16.00
C GLU A 387 -25.49 -27.33 14.75
N ARG A 388 -25.73 -26.76 13.56
CA ARG A 388 -25.31 -27.39 12.29
C ARG A 388 -23.81 -27.56 12.22
N ALA A 389 -23.03 -26.53 12.55
CA ALA A 389 -21.58 -26.58 12.55
C ALA A 389 -21.05 -27.68 13.49
N ARG A 390 -21.64 -27.79 14.68
CA ARG A 390 -21.29 -28.85 15.66
C ARG A 390 -21.64 -30.24 15.18
N ALA A 391 -22.76 -30.40 14.47
CA ALA A 391 -23.16 -31.67 13.87
C ALA A 391 -22.19 -32.10 12.78
N GLU A 392 -21.77 -31.17 11.92
CA GLU A 392 -20.75 -31.41 10.88
C GLU A 392 -19.41 -31.83 11.51
N GLU A 393 -18.96 -31.14 12.57
CA GLU A 393 -17.75 -31.51 13.32
C GLU A 393 -17.84 -32.92 13.93
N ALA A 394 -18.99 -33.29 14.48
CA ALA A 394 -19.23 -34.61 15.06
C ALA A 394 -19.15 -35.75 14.00
N GLU A 395 -19.46 -35.45 12.75
CA GLU A 395 -19.29 -36.35 11.60
C GLU A 395 -17.85 -36.37 11.03
N GLY A 396 -16.94 -35.59 11.63
CA GLY A 396 -15.56 -35.47 11.17
C GLY A 396 -15.35 -34.55 9.96
N LEU A 397 -16.34 -33.70 9.66
CA LEU A 397 -16.28 -32.70 8.58
C LEU A 397 -15.92 -31.33 9.10
N MET A 398 -15.39 -30.47 8.23
CA MET A 398 -15.25 -29.06 8.55
C MET A 398 -16.65 -28.41 8.63
N PRO A 399 -16.87 -27.52 9.62
CA PRO A 399 -18.16 -26.86 9.77
C PRO A 399 -18.43 -25.85 8.66
N ASP A 400 -19.71 -25.53 8.44
CA ASP A 400 -20.09 -24.39 7.63
C ASP A 400 -19.44 -23.11 8.19
N GLY A 401 -18.92 -22.25 7.30
CA GLY A 401 -18.20 -21.05 7.70
C GLY A 401 -16.84 -21.33 8.38
N ALA A 402 -16.25 -22.51 8.18
CA ALA A 402 -14.98 -22.88 8.79
C ALA A 402 -13.92 -21.79 8.64
N VAL A 403 -13.26 -21.44 9.75
CA VAL A 403 -12.10 -20.57 9.74
C VAL A 403 -10.91 -21.40 9.32
N ILE A 404 -10.49 -21.26 8.07
CA ILE A 404 -9.35 -22.00 7.50
C ILE A 404 -8.01 -21.29 7.69
N ILE A 405 -8.04 -19.97 7.91
CA ILE A 405 -6.88 -19.13 8.19
C ILE A 405 -7.21 -18.21 9.35
N ALA A 406 -6.35 -18.21 10.36
CA ALA A 406 -6.36 -17.25 11.46
C ALA A 406 -4.95 -16.66 11.60
N ALA A 407 -4.76 -15.41 11.19
CA ALA A 407 -3.45 -14.81 11.09
C ALA A 407 -3.33 -13.54 11.92
N ILE A 408 -2.36 -13.51 12.85
CA ILE A 408 -1.87 -12.29 13.46
C ILE A 408 -0.75 -11.76 12.57
N THR A 409 -1.05 -10.72 11.82
CA THR A 409 -0.20 -10.21 10.74
C THR A 409 -0.33 -8.70 10.60
N SER A 410 0.46 -8.12 9.71
CA SER A 410 0.42 -6.71 9.34
C SER A 410 0.98 -5.74 10.38
N CYS A 411 1.72 -4.75 9.89
CA CYS A 411 2.22 -3.63 10.69
C CYS A 411 1.10 -2.83 11.37
N THR A 412 -0.11 -2.80 10.80
CA THR A 412 -1.27 -2.12 11.38
C THR A 412 -1.48 -2.48 12.84
N ASN A 413 -1.39 -3.76 13.17
CA ASN A 413 -1.68 -4.29 14.49
C ASN A 413 -0.43 -4.70 15.27
N THR A 414 0.60 -5.24 14.61
CA THR A 414 1.80 -5.72 15.29
C THR A 414 2.74 -4.60 15.73
N SER A 415 2.60 -3.39 15.19
CA SER A 415 3.32 -2.19 15.65
C SER A 415 2.77 -1.62 16.97
N ASN A 416 1.61 -2.07 17.39
CA ASN A 416 0.99 -1.64 18.63
C ASN A 416 1.18 -2.71 19.73
N PRO A 417 2.07 -2.49 20.72
CA PRO A 417 2.33 -3.48 21.76
C PRO A 417 1.08 -3.91 22.52
N ARG A 418 0.15 -3.00 22.78
CA ARG A 418 -1.11 -3.32 23.47
C ARG A 418 -1.92 -4.38 22.74
N ASN A 419 -2.01 -4.29 21.39
CA ASN A 419 -2.78 -5.24 20.60
C ASN A 419 -2.17 -6.65 20.65
N VAL A 420 -0.85 -6.74 20.50
CA VAL A 420 -0.15 -8.02 20.48
C VAL A 420 -0.11 -8.66 21.88
N ILE A 421 0.12 -7.85 22.91
CA ILE A 421 0.13 -8.34 24.30
C ILE A 421 -1.29 -8.78 24.71
N ALA A 422 -2.32 -8.08 24.28
CA ALA A 422 -3.70 -8.53 24.51
C ALA A 422 -3.98 -9.91 23.89
N ALA A 423 -3.50 -10.16 22.68
CA ALA A 423 -3.58 -11.47 22.07
C ALA A 423 -2.81 -12.54 22.85
N GLY A 424 -1.60 -12.21 23.29
CA GLY A 424 -0.77 -13.10 24.12
C GLY A 424 -1.41 -13.43 25.46
N LEU A 425 -2.01 -12.46 26.13
CA LEU A 425 -2.73 -12.66 27.40
C LEU A 425 -3.99 -13.51 27.23
N LEU A 426 -4.75 -13.29 26.15
CA LEU A 426 -5.89 -14.14 25.83
C LEU A 426 -5.43 -15.58 25.55
N ALA A 427 -4.36 -15.74 24.77
CA ALA A 427 -3.78 -17.05 24.48
C ALA A 427 -3.30 -17.76 25.77
N ARG A 428 -2.65 -17.02 26.69
CA ARG A 428 -2.26 -17.56 27.99
C ARG A 428 -3.46 -18.05 28.80
N ASN A 429 -4.52 -17.25 28.85
CA ASN A 429 -5.73 -17.61 29.59
C ASN A 429 -6.39 -18.86 28.97
N ALA A 430 -6.45 -18.95 27.64
CA ALA A 430 -6.98 -20.12 26.95
C ALA A 430 -6.11 -21.36 27.13
N ASP A 431 -4.79 -21.26 27.01
CA ASP A 431 -3.84 -22.35 27.18
C ASP A 431 -3.88 -22.94 28.59
N ARG A 432 -3.95 -22.08 29.63
CA ARG A 432 -4.09 -22.51 31.02
C ARG A 432 -5.38 -23.30 31.28
N LEU A 433 -6.41 -23.08 30.49
CA LEU A 433 -7.66 -23.80 30.54
C LEU A 433 -7.69 -25.04 29.61
N GLY A 434 -6.62 -25.30 28.91
CA GLY A 434 -6.51 -26.44 27.99
C GLY A 434 -7.30 -26.26 26.68
N LEU A 435 -7.71 -25.05 26.34
CA LEU A 435 -8.33 -24.79 25.05
C LEU A 435 -7.27 -24.82 23.94
N VAL A 436 -7.69 -25.30 22.76
CA VAL A 436 -6.81 -25.48 21.59
C VAL A 436 -7.48 -24.93 20.34
N ARG A 437 -6.66 -24.60 19.33
CA ARG A 437 -7.17 -24.27 17.98
C ARG A 437 -7.86 -25.49 17.35
N LYS A 438 -8.77 -25.26 16.44
CA LYS A 438 -9.34 -26.34 15.65
C LYS A 438 -8.34 -26.87 14.61
N PRO A 439 -8.37 -28.18 14.30
CA PRO A 439 -7.35 -28.83 13.44
C PRO A 439 -7.27 -28.24 12.02
N TRP A 440 -8.37 -27.77 11.46
CA TRP A 440 -8.45 -27.21 10.11
C TRP A 440 -7.97 -25.75 10.01
N VAL A 441 -7.73 -25.08 11.14
CA VAL A 441 -7.33 -23.66 11.14
C VAL A 441 -5.81 -23.56 10.96
N LYS A 442 -5.37 -22.99 9.85
CA LYS A 442 -3.98 -22.60 9.66
C LYS A 442 -3.72 -21.30 10.41
N THR A 443 -3.00 -21.39 11.51
CA THR A 443 -2.65 -20.28 12.38
C THR A 443 -1.26 -19.76 12.10
N SER A 444 -1.04 -18.45 12.27
CA SER A 444 0.26 -17.82 12.08
C SER A 444 0.42 -16.55 12.89
N LEU A 445 1.67 -16.29 13.32
CA LEU A 445 2.12 -15.01 13.85
C LEU A 445 3.25 -14.50 12.95
N ALA A 446 3.01 -13.39 12.26
CA ALA A 446 3.99 -12.72 11.42
C ALA A 446 4.18 -11.27 11.89
N PRO A 447 5.04 -11.03 12.89
CA PRO A 447 5.29 -9.70 13.41
C PRO A 447 5.97 -8.80 12.37
N GLY A 448 5.65 -7.52 12.39
CA GLY A 448 6.29 -6.52 11.54
C GLY A 448 7.68 -6.11 12.00
N SER A 449 8.13 -6.61 13.13
CA SER A 449 9.45 -6.33 13.71
C SER A 449 9.88 -7.48 14.63
N LYS A 450 11.17 -7.75 14.69
CA LYS A 450 11.76 -8.70 15.65
C LYS A 450 11.59 -8.26 17.10
N VAL A 451 11.42 -6.98 17.34
CA VAL A 451 11.18 -6.43 18.69
C VAL A 451 9.91 -7.03 19.31
N VAL A 452 8.88 -7.28 18.49
CA VAL A 452 7.62 -7.89 18.96
C VAL A 452 7.88 -9.25 19.62
N THR A 453 8.71 -10.07 19.01
CA THR A 453 9.09 -11.37 19.59
C THR A 453 9.85 -11.20 20.89
N GLU A 454 10.74 -10.20 20.99
CA GLU A 454 11.52 -9.94 22.20
C GLU A 454 10.62 -9.54 23.39
N TYR A 455 9.67 -8.62 23.20
CA TYR A 455 8.81 -8.27 24.32
C TYR A 455 7.73 -9.33 24.64
N LEU A 456 7.29 -10.12 23.66
CA LEU A 456 6.42 -11.27 23.94
C LEU A 456 7.16 -12.36 24.75
N ARG A 457 8.44 -12.56 24.47
CA ARG A 457 9.30 -13.48 25.23
C ARG A 457 9.53 -12.96 26.66
N GLU A 458 9.89 -11.70 26.81
CA GLU A 458 10.06 -11.04 28.11
C GLU A 458 8.79 -11.10 28.96
N ALA A 459 7.62 -10.94 28.34
CA ALA A 459 6.32 -11.07 29.01
C ALA A 459 5.91 -12.51 29.33
N GLY A 460 6.66 -13.52 28.86
CA GLY A 460 6.31 -14.92 29.01
C GLY A 460 5.08 -15.36 28.20
N LEU A 461 4.70 -14.62 27.16
CA LEU A 461 3.48 -14.85 26.39
C LEU A 461 3.71 -15.68 25.11
N LEU A 462 4.92 -15.66 24.57
CA LEU A 462 5.23 -16.38 23.34
C LEU A 462 4.93 -17.90 23.40
N PRO A 463 5.29 -18.62 24.49
CA PRO A 463 4.96 -20.03 24.61
C PRO A 463 3.47 -20.35 24.58
N HIS A 464 2.64 -19.46 25.12
CA HIS A 464 1.18 -19.61 25.12
C HIS A 464 0.58 -19.38 23.74
N LEU A 465 1.11 -18.42 22.97
CA LEU A 465 0.75 -18.24 21.56
C LEU A 465 1.15 -19.45 20.72
N GLU A 466 2.35 -19.98 20.93
CA GLU A 466 2.84 -21.20 20.26
C GLU A 466 1.97 -22.42 20.58
N ALA A 467 1.54 -22.57 21.84
CA ALA A 467 0.65 -23.67 22.26
C ALA A 467 -0.70 -23.66 21.52
N LEU A 468 -1.19 -22.49 21.12
CA LEU A 468 -2.40 -22.34 20.30
C LEU A 468 -2.11 -22.33 18.79
N GLY A 469 -0.88 -22.61 18.37
CA GLY A 469 -0.48 -22.68 16.98
C GLY A 469 -0.10 -21.34 16.36
N PHE A 470 0.06 -20.29 17.16
CA PHE A 470 0.51 -18.98 16.73
C PHE A 470 2.02 -18.78 16.94
N GLY A 471 2.82 -19.75 16.49
CA GLY A 471 4.28 -19.58 16.42
C GLY A 471 4.65 -18.60 15.32
N VAL A 472 5.85 -18.00 15.44
CA VAL A 472 6.39 -17.06 14.45
C VAL A 472 6.69 -17.79 13.14
N VAL A 473 6.03 -17.37 12.07
CA VAL A 473 6.21 -17.96 10.72
C VAL A 473 7.09 -17.10 9.82
N ALA A 474 7.13 -15.80 10.10
CA ALA A 474 7.86 -14.80 9.32
C ALA A 474 7.98 -13.48 10.07
N TYR A 475 8.94 -12.65 9.66
CA TYR A 475 8.95 -11.20 9.91
C TYR A 475 8.75 -10.52 8.56
N ALA A 476 7.52 -10.52 8.09
CA ALA A 476 7.16 -10.08 6.74
C ALA A 476 5.65 -9.80 6.62
N CYS A 477 5.25 -9.10 5.58
CA CYS A 477 3.85 -8.95 5.20
C CYS A 477 3.39 -10.23 4.51
N THR A 478 2.57 -11.03 5.19
CA THR A 478 2.18 -12.37 4.76
C THR A 478 0.71 -12.42 4.28
N SER A 479 -0.17 -12.98 5.08
CA SER A 479 -1.58 -13.23 4.71
C SER A 479 -2.32 -11.97 4.25
N CYS A 480 -2.05 -10.80 4.83
CA CYS A 480 -2.67 -9.55 4.41
C CYS A 480 -2.31 -9.15 2.96
N ASN A 481 -1.16 -9.62 2.47
CA ASN A 481 -0.71 -9.42 1.07
C ASN A 481 -1.08 -10.58 0.14
N GLY A 482 -1.86 -11.54 0.62
CA GLY A 482 -2.22 -12.73 -0.17
C GLY A 482 -1.19 -13.85 -0.17
N MET A 483 -0.19 -13.76 0.69
CA MET A 483 0.89 -14.75 0.83
C MET A 483 0.60 -15.72 1.98
N SER A 484 -0.61 -16.26 2.03
CA SER A 484 -1.03 -17.23 3.06
C SER A 484 -0.43 -18.62 2.89
N GLY A 485 0.16 -18.90 1.73
CA GLY A 485 0.71 -20.21 1.38
C GLY A 485 -0.37 -21.27 1.10
N ALA A 486 0.07 -22.47 0.80
CA ALA A 486 -0.82 -23.60 0.51
C ALA A 486 -1.59 -24.05 1.77
N LEU A 487 -2.81 -24.50 1.58
CA LEU A 487 -3.57 -25.24 2.59
C LEU A 487 -3.14 -26.72 2.61
N ASP A 488 -3.46 -27.41 3.70
CA ASP A 488 -3.37 -28.87 3.73
C ASP A 488 -4.23 -29.43 2.58
N PRO A 489 -3.70 -30.38 1.78
CA PRO A 489 -4.42 -30.92 0.62
C PRO A 489 -5.80 -31.52 0.96
N ALA A 490 -5.95 -32.16 2.12
CA ALA A 490 -7.24 -32.71 2.55
C ALA A 490 -8.26 -31.60 2.86
N ILE A 491 -7.81 -30.52 3.49
CA ILE A 491 -8.63 -29.34 3.77
C ILE A 491 -9.05 -28.68 2.46
N GLN A 492 -8.11 -28.45 1.55
CA GLN A 492 -8.42 -27.88 0.23
C GLN A 492 -9.41 -28.75 -0.55
N GLN A 493 -9.22 -30.06 -0.56
CA GLN A 493 -10.11 -30.99 -1.25
C GLN A 493 -11.53 -30.90 -0.68
N GLU A 494 -11.70 -30.91 0.65
CA GLU A 494 -13.02 -30.82 1.29
C GLU A 494 -13.72 -29.50 0.96
N ILE A 495 -12.98 -28.38 0.96
CA ILE A 495 -13.53 -27.06 0.56
C ILE A 495 -14.10 -27.11 -0.86
N VAL A 496 -13.36 -27.70 -1.80
CA VAL A 496 -13.77 -27.77 -3.21
C VAL A 496 -14.94 -28.74 -3.40
N GLU A 497 -14.88 -29.95 -2.84
CA GLU A 497 -15.90 -31.00 -3.01
C GLU A 497 -17.25 -30.60 -2.40
N ARG A 498 -17.23 -29.91 -1.26
CA ARG A 498 -18.45 -29.49 -0.55
C ARG A 498 -18.89 -28.07 -0.89
N ASP A 499 -18.15 -27.38 -1.75
CA ASP A 499 -18.36 -25.95 -2.01
C ASP A 499 -18.47 -25.14 -0.70
N LEU A 500 -17.59 -25.45 0.24
CA LEU A 500 -17.65 -24.96 1.61
C LEU A 500 -17.46 -23.45 1.66
N TYR A 501 -18.23 -22.77 2.50
CA TYR A 501 -18.09 -21.33 2.72
C TYR A 501 -16.93 -21.03 3.68
N ALA A 502 -15.72 -21.28 3.20
CA ALA A 502 -14.50 -21.13 3.98
C ALA A 502 -14.16 -19.67 4.26
N THR A 503 -13.65 -19.38 5.45
CA THR A 503 -13.45 -18.04 6.00
C THR A 503 -12.01 -17.85 6.44
N ALA A 504 -11.46 -16.64 6.19
CA ALA A 504 -10.23 -16.17 6.82
C ALA A 504 -10.55 -15.10 7.87
N VAL A 505 -9.86 -15.14 9.00
CA VAL A 505 -9.89 -14.09 10.03
C VAL A 505 -8.45 -13.63 10.27
N LEU A 506 -8.20 -12.34 10.10
CA LEU A 506 -6.85 -11.81 10.20
C LEU A 506 -6.81 -10.41 10.81
N SER A 507 -5.73 -10.09 11.48
CA SER A 507 -5.46 -8.75 11.99
C SER A 507 -4.79 -7.85 10.94
N GLY A 508 -5.24 -7.95 9.70
CA GLY A 508 -4.76 -7.16 8.57
C GLY A 508 -5.52 -5.85 8.36
N ASN A 509 -5.33 -5.26 7.20
CA ASN A 509 -5.97 -4.00 6.79
C ASN A 509 -6.83 -4.14 5.53
N ARG A 510 -6.72 -5.23 4.78
CA ARG A 510 -7.52 -5.52 3.56
C ARG A 510 -8.01 -6.95 3.54
N ASN A 511 -9.25 -7.10 3.09
CA ASN A 511 -9.94 -8.40 3.01
C ASN A 511 -10.81 -8.52 1.75
N PHE A 512 -10.38 -7.89 0.66
CA PHE A 512 -11.10 -7.97 -0.63
C PHE A 512 -11.23 -9.42 -1.10
N ASP A 513 -12.24 -9.69 -1.91
CA ASP A 513 -12.52 -11.02 -2.45
C ASP A 513 -11.31 -11.67 -3.12
N GLY A 514 -10.98 -12.88 -2.71
CA GLY A 514 -9.87 -13.67 -3.24
C GLY A 514 -8.47 -13.19 -2.84
N ARG A 515 -8.36 -12.07 -2.08
CA ARG A 515 -7.07 -11.50 -1.72
C ARG A 515 -6.29 -12.36 -0.72
N ILE A 516 -6.96 -12.89 0.30
CA ILE A 516 -6.27 -13.57 1.40
C ILE A 516 -5.84 -14.97 0.99
N HIS A 517 -6.73 -15.71 0.35
CA HIS A 517 -6.47 -17.02 -0.20
C HIS A 517 -7.50 -17.36 -1.27
N PRO A 518 -7.11 -18.05 -2.36
CA PRO A 518 -8.06 -18.39 -3.43
C PRO A 518 -9.27 -19.22 -2.98
N TYR A 519 -9.09 -20.07 -1.95
CA TYR A 519 -10.13 -20.95 -1.41
C TYR A 519 -10.93 -20.33 -0.25
N ALA A 520 -10.57 -19.15 0.24
CA ALA A 520 -11.37 -18.42 1.21
C ALA A 520 -12.43 -17.59 0.48
N LYS A 521 -13.70 -17.96 0.63
CA LYS A 521 -14.80 -17.24 -0.01
C LYS A 521 -15.10 -15.89 0.66
N GLN A 522 -14.67 -15.73 1.90
CA GLN A 522 -14.82 -14.49 2.67
C GLN A 522 -13.66 -14.32 3.63
N ALA A 523 -13.45 -13.06 4.04
CA ALA A 523 -12.43 -12.72 5.01
C ALA A 523 -12.89 -11.59 5.93
N PHE A 524 -12.51 -11.67 7.21
CA PHE A 524 -12.83 -10.68 8.23
C PHE A 524 -11.56 -10.10 8.83
N LEU A 525 -11.50 -8.78 8.91
CA LEU A 525 -10.50 -8.06 9.69
C LEU A 525 -10.94 -8.00 11.14
N ALA A 526 -10.05 -8.34 12.05
CA ALA A 526 -10.32 -8.40 13.48
C ALA A 526 -9.08 -8.04 14.29
N SER A 527 -9.27 -7.65 15.55
CA SER A 527 -8.16 -7.45 16.48
C SER A 527 -7.37 -8.74 16.70
N PRO A 528 -6.07 -8.66 17.04
CA PRO A 528 -5.27 -9.85 17.33
C PRO A 528 -5.88 -10.80 18.38
N PRO A 529 -6.42 -10.33 19.50
CA PRO A 529 -7.09 -11.24 20.44
C PRO A 529 -8.33 -11.94 19.86
N LEU A 530 -9.11 -11.27 19.02
CA LEU A 530 -10.23 -11.92 18.32
C LEU A 530 -9.75 -12.99 17.31
N VAL A 531 -8.63 -12.78 16.64
CA VAL A 531 -8.04 -13.79 15.75
C VAL A 531 -7.73 -15.07 16.52
N VAL A 532 -7.14 -14.96 17.70
CA VAL A 532 -6.88 -16.12 18.58
C VAL A 532 -8.19 -16.81 18.98
N ALA A 533 -9.21 -16.05 19.38
CA ALA A 533 -10.50 -16.58 19.78
C ALA A 533 -11.19 -17.35 18.64
N TYR A 534 -11.13 -16.82 17.41
CA TYR A 534 -11.72 -17.51 16.24
C TYR A 534 -10.95 -18.76 15.81
N ALA A 535 -9.66 -18.86 16.09
CA ALA A 535 -8.91 -20.10 15.90
C ALA A 535 -9.40 -21.23 16.84
N ILE A 536 -9.83 -20.87 18.04
CA ILE A 536 -10.43 -21.78 19.02
C ILE A 536 -11.87 -22.13 18.62
N ALA A 537 -12.66 -21.15 18.22
CA ALA A 537 -14.04 -21.32 17.78
C ALA A 537 -14.15 -22.16 16.49
N GLY A 538 -13.26 -21.92 15.53
CA GLY A 538 -13.11 -22.71 14.30
C GLY A 538 -14.12 -22.40 13.20
N THR A 539 -15.11 -21.57 13.44
CA THR A 539 -16.13 -21.17 12.45
C THR A 539 -16.61 -19.74 12.70
N ILE A 540 -16.89 -19.01 11.62
CA ILE A 540 -17.53 -17.68 11.71
C ILE A 540 -18.99 -17.76 12.17
N ARG A 541 -19.60 -18.94 12.13
CA ARG A 541 -20.97 -19.18 12.62
C ARG A 541 -21.07 -19.13 14.14
N PHE A 542 -19.95 -19.14 14.83
CA PHE A 542 -19.85 -18.98 16.27
C PHE A 542 -20.18 -17.53 16.68
N ASP A 543 -21.15 -17.34 17.58
CA ASP A 543 -21.41 -16.04 18.18
C ASP A 543 -20.34 -15.75 19.25
N ILE A 544 -19.34 -14.96 18.87
CA ILE A 544 -18.16 -14.75 19.68
C ILE A 544 -18.45 -14.10 21.04
N GLU A 545 -19.56 -13.38 21.16
CA GLU A 545 -19.97 -12.73 22.42
C GLU A 545 -20.77 -13.66 23.37
N ARG A 546 -21.42 -14.70 22.84
CA ARG A 546 -22.41 -15.47 23.60
C ARG A 546 -22.11 -16.96 23.69
N ASP A 547 -21.55 -17.54 22.63
CA ASP A 547 -21.36 -18.98 22.54
C ASP A 547 -20.23 -19.47 23.44
N VAL A 548 -20.31 -20.75 23.82
CA VAL A 548 -19.33 -21.40 24.70
C VAL A 548 -18.16 -21.90 23.88
N LEU A 549 -16.95 -21.38 24.15
CA LEU A 549 -15.70 -21.80 23.51
C LEU A 549 -15.25 -23.20 23.96
N GLY A 550 -15.56 -23.56 25.18
CA GLY A 550 -15.24 -24.86 25.74
C GLY A 550 -15.80 -25.02 27.15
N VAL A 551 -15.76 -26.26 27.66
CA VAL A 551 -16.15 -26.57 29.04
C VAL A 551 -14.92 -27.13 29.76
N VAL A 552 -14.56 -26.53 30.87
CA VAL A 552 -13.40 -26.92 31.67
C VAL A 552 -13.85 -27.15 33.12
N ASP A 553 -13.64 -28.35 33.64
CA ASP A 553 -14.08 -28.76 34.97
C ASP A 553 -15.56 -28.46 35.24
N GLY A 554 -16.41 -28.66 34.23
CA GLY A 554 -17.86 -28.39 34.29
C GLY A 554 -18.26 -26.93 34.17
N LYS A 555 -17.32 -26.01 34.02
CA LYS A 555 -17.57 -24.58 33.82
C LYS A 555 -17.52 -24.24 32.33
N GLU A 556 -18.56 -23.57 31.84
CA GLU A 556 -18.59 -23.00 30.50
C GLU A 556 -17.64 -21.81 30.38
N ILE A 557 -16.77 -21.84 29.37
CA ILE A 557 -15.82 -20.78 29.07
C ILE A 557 -16.29 -20.02 27.84
N ARG A 558 -16.42 -18.71 27.98
CA ARG A 558 -16.78 -17.76 26.91
C ARG A 558 -15.68 -16.76 26.69
N LEU A 559 -15.76 -15.96 25.63
CA LEU A 559 -14.77 -14.92 25.31
C LEU A 559 -14.48 -14.00 26.50
N LYS A 560 -15.51 -13.57 27.22
CA LYS A 560 -15.38 -12.71 28.42
C LYS A 560 -14.49 -13.31 29.52
N ASP A 561 -14.41 -14.62 29.60
CA ASP A 561 -13.60 -15.34 30.60
C ASP A 561 -12.12 -15.37 30.21
N LEU A 562 -11.81 -15.12 28.94
CA LEU A 562 -10.46 -15.13 28.38
C LEU A 562 -9.90 -13.71 28.16
N TRP A 563 -10.76 -12.72 27.97
CA TRP A 563 -10.36 -11.37 27.61
C TRP A 563 -9.61 -10.69 28.75
N PRO A 564 -8.38 -10.19 28.53
CA PRO A 564 -7.62 -9.51 29.55
C PRO A 564 -8.19 -8.13 29.87
N SER A 565 -8.04 -7.66 31.11
CA SER A 565 -8.37 -6.27 31.46
C SER A 565 -7.37 -5.27 30.90
N ASP A 566 -7.79 -4.03 30.71
CA ASP A 566 -6.90 -2.96 30.24
C ASP A 566 -5.76 -2.72 31.24
N GLU A 567 -6.02 -2.80 32.55
CA GLU A 567 -5.01 -2.67 33.61
C GLU A 567 -3.94 -3.77 33.51
N GLU A 568 -4.34 -5.01 33.22
CA GLU A 568 -3.41 -6.12 33.02
C GLU A 568 -2.57 -5.90 31.75
N ILE A 569 -3.19 -5.50 30.65
CA ILE A 569 -2.48 -5.19 29.40
C ILE A 569 -1.45 -4.09 29.64
N ASP A 570 -1.85 -2.99 30.23
CA ASP A 570 -0.97 -1.85 30.50
C ASP A 570 0.20 -2.20 31.44
N ALA A 571 -0.06 -3.01 32.47
CA ALA A 571 0.98 -3.48 33.39
C ALA A 571 2.02 -4.34 32.66
N VAL A 572 1.59 -5.26 31.79
CA VAL A 572 2.50 -6.10 31.00
C VAL A 572 3.29 -5.28 29.99
N VAL A 573 2.65 -4.34 29.30
CA VAL A 573 3.34 -3.43 28.36
C VAL A 573 4.44 -2.65 29.07
N ARG A 574 4.15 -2.04 30.20
CA ARG A 574 5.16 -1.29 30.98
C ARG A 574 6.32 -2.18 31.46
N ALA A 575 6.05 -3.41 31.83
CA ALA A 575 7.06 -4.32 32.34
C ALA A 575 7.91 -4.95 31.23
N ALA A 576 7.34 -5.24 30.05
CA ALA A 576 7.95 -6.08 29.02
C ALA A 576 8.52 -5.30 27.83
N VAL A 577 7.97 -4.14 27.48
CA VAL A 577 8.44 -3.36 26.32
C VAL A 577 9.51 -2.35 26.79
N LYS A 578 10.74 -2.52 26.30
CA LYS A 578 11.92 -1.76 26.78
C LYS A 578 12.75 -1.20 25.64
N PRO A 579 13.34 0.00 25.80
CA PRO A 579 14.21 0.60 24.78
C PRO A 579 15.38 -0.27 24.34
N GLU A 580 15.92 -1.06 25.25
CA GLU A 580 17.05 -1.95 25.00
C GLU A 580 16.74 -2.99 23.92
N GLN A 581 15.51 -3.50 23.87
CA GLN A 581 15.06 -4.47 22.85
C GLN A 581 15.11 -3.87 21.45
N PHE A 582 14.69 -2.62 21.29
CA PHE A 582 14.76 -1.89 20.02
C PHE A 582 16.22 -1.66 19.59
N ARG A 583 17.10 -1.27 20.51
CA ARG A 583 18.53 -1.10 20.20
C ARG A 583 19.18 -2.43 19.82
N GLN A 584 18.90 -3.50 20.55
CA GLN A 584 19.42 -4.84 20.26
C GLN A 584 19.02 -5.35 18.88
N VAL A 585 17.81 -5.06 18.43
CA VAL A 585 17.30 -5.45 17.12
C VAL A 585 17.85 -4.54 16.02
N TYR A 586 17.76 -3.22 16.19
CA TYR A 586 17.97 -2.28 15.09
C TYR A 586 19.42 -1.85 14.89
N ILE A 587 20.26 -1.77 15.91
CA ILE A 587 21.66 -1.38 15.74
C ILE A 587 22.38 -2.37 14.81
N PRO A 588 22.38 -3.71 15.07
CA PRO A 588 23.01 -4.67 14.17
C PRO A 588 22.40 -4.69 12.77
N MET A 589 21.07 -4.52 12.66
CA MET A 589 20.39 -4.51 11.37
C MET A 589 20.87 -3.36 10.48
N PHE A 590 21.00 -2.17 11.02
CA PHE A 590 21.43 -0.99 10.26
C PHE A 590 22.95 -0.94 10.05
N ASP A 591 23.75 -1.53 10.93
CA ASP A 591 25.19 -1.69 10.70
C ASP A 591 25.46 -2.56 9.47
N ILE A 592 24.74 -3.65 9.29
CA ILE A 592 24.81 -4.49 8.09
C ILE A 592 24.31 -3.73 6.85
N THR A 593 23.20 -3.00 6.99
CA THR A 593 22.60 -2.23 5.91
C THR A 593 23.54 -1.15 5.36
N HIS A 594 24.31 -0.48 6.23
CA HIS A 594 25.27 0.56 5.89
C HIS A 594 26.72 0.06 5.70
N GLY A 595 26.94 -1.26 5.63
CA GLY A 595 28.27 -1.84 5.45
C GLY A 595 29.00 -1.41 4.17
N GLU A 596 30.28 -1.81 4.05
CA GLU A 596 31.09 -1.53 2.86
C GLU A 596 30.44 -2.05 1.58
N ARG A 597 30.54 -1.25 0.51
CA ARG A 597 30.00 -1.59 -0.81
C ARG A 597 31.09 -2.13 -1.73
N GLU A 598 30.82 -3.20 -2.43
CA GLU A 598 31.69 -3.74 -3.46
C GLU A 598 31.60 -2.93 -4.75
N LYS A 599 32.71 -2.85 -5.49
CA LYS A 599 32.70 -2.25 -6.81
C LYS A 599 32.17 -3.25 -7.82
N VAL A 600 31.00 -2.96 -8.39
CA VAL A 600 30.34 -3.78 -9.42
C VAL A 600 30.20 -3.01 -10.72
N ASP A 601 29.89 -3.73 -11.81
CA ASP A 601 29.56 -3.11 -13.08
C ASP A 601 28.32 -2.20 -12.93
N PRO A 602 28.32 -0.97 -13.46
CA PRO A 602 27.14 -0.10 -13.43
C PRO A 602 25.94 -0.64 -14.22
N LEU A 603 26.18 -1.58 -15.16
CA LEU A 603 25.12 -2.28 -15.90
C LEU A 603 24.85 -3.65 -15.28
N TYR A 604 23.59 -4.00 -15.14
CA TYR A 604 23.19 -5.31 -14.64
C TYR A 604 23.38 -6.39 -15.71
N ALA A 605 23.90 -7.54 -15.30
CA ALA A 605 24.03 -8.69 -16.19
C ALA A 605 22.70 -9.46 -16.28
N TRP A 606 21.81 -9.02 -17.16
CA TRP A 606 20.50 -9.64 -17.36
C TRP A 606 20.60 -11.11 -17.75
N ARG A 607 19.80 -11.95 -17.13
CA ARG A 607 19.73 -13.40 -17.40
C ARG A 607 18.50 -13.70 -18.26
N PRO A 608 18.65 -14.16 -19.52
CA PRO A 608 17.51 -14.45 -20.40
C PRO A 608 16.59 -15.58 -19.89
N THR A 609 17.10 -16.44 -19.02
CA THR A 609 16.35 -17.55 -18.43
C THR A 609 15.58 -17.17 -17.17
N SER A 610 15.84 -15.97 -16.61
CA SER A 610 15.14 -15.54 -15.40
C SER A 610 13.66 -15.28 -15.70
N THR A 611 12.80 -15.72 -14.79
CA THR A 611 11.38 -15.40 -14.76
C THR A 611 11.04 -14.33 -13.74
N TYR A 612 12.04 -13.75 -13.09
CA TYR A 612 11.91 -12.73 -12.06
C TYR A 612 12.49 -11.38 -12.45
N ILE A 613 13.61 -11.35 -13.16
CA ILE A 613 14.37 -10.14 -13.50
C ILE A 613 14.74 -10.17 -14.97
N ARG A 614 14.19 -9.21 -15.72
CA ARG A 614 14.48 -9.01 -17.16
C ARG A 614 14.69 -7.55 -17.45
N ARG A 615 15.52 -7.27 -18.48
CA ARG A 615 15.67 -5.92 -19.02
C ARG A 615 14.29 -5.39 -19.46
N PRO A 616 13.86 -4.21 -18.94
CA PRO A 616 12.57 -3.63 -19.29
C PRO A 616 12.53 -3.20 -20.76
N PRO A 617 11.36 -3.34 -21.44
CA PRO A 617 11.23 -3.04 -22.86
C PRO A 617 10.85 -1.59 -23.19
N TYR A 618 10.83 -0.68 -22.21
CA TYR A 618 10.16 0.62 -22.32
C TYR A 618 10.81 1.62 -23.27
N TRP A 619 12.05 1.40 -23.67
CA TRP A 619 12.80 2.29 -24.57
C TRP A 619 12.97 1.70 -25.98
N GLU A 620 12.33 0.58 -26.27
CA GLU A 620 12.49 -0.18 -27.51
C GLU A 620 11.13 -0.48 -28.19
N GLY A 621 11.20 -0.81 -29.48
CA GLY A 621 10.05 -1.32 -30.24
C GLY A 621 8.90 -0.32 -30.37
N ALA A 622 7.68 -0.81 -30.28
CA ALA A 622 6.45 -0.02 -30.43
C ALA A 622 6.30 1.11 -29.39
N LEU A 623 6.98 1.01 -28.25
CA LEU A 623 6.96 2.05 -27.21
C LEU A 623 7.82 3.27 -27.58
N ALA A 624 8.76 3.13 -28.52
CA ALA A 624 9.59 4.20 -29.02
C ALA A 624 9.03 4.84 -30.33
N GLY A 625 7.96 4.27 -30.91
CA GLY A 625 7.36 4.71 -32.15
C GLY A 625 6.29 5.80 -32.00
N GLU A 626 5.80 6.29 -33.13
CA GLU A 626 4.65 7.19 -33.16
C GLU A 626 3.40 6.50 -32.61
N ARG A 627 2.62 7.28 -31.85
CA ARG A 627 1.41 6.83 -31.17
C ARG A 627 0.19 7.43 -31.85
N THR A 628 -0.92 6.70 -31.84
CA THR A 628 -2.16 7.16 -32.43
C THR A 628 -3.34 7.03 -31.48
N LEU A 629 -4.17 8.06 -31.47
CA LEU A 629 -5.47 8.08 -30.78
C LEU A 629 -6.63 7.89 -31.77
N ARG A 630 -6.38 7.21 -32.90
CA ARG A 630 -7.37 6.99 -33.94
C ARG A 630 -7.58 5.50 -34.22
N GLY A 631 -8.81 5.14 -34.52
CA GLY A 631 -9.17 3.77 -34.84
C GLY A 631 -8.96 2.79 -33.70
N MET A 632 -9.02 3.25 -32.44
CA MET A 632 -8.81 2.41 -31.27
C MET A 632 -9.95 1.41 -31.08
N ARG A 633 -9.60 0.15 -30.81
CA ARG A 633 -10.56 -0.90 -30.45
C ARG A 633 -10.64 -1.06 -28.94
N PRO A 634 -11.82 -1.27 -28.36
CA PRO A 634 -11.94 -1.60 -26.94
C PRO A 634 -11.30 -2.97 -26.64
N LEU A 635 -10.35 -2.99 -25.69
CA LEU A 635 -9.88 -4.24 -25.10
C LEU A 635 -10.88 -4.74 -24.04
N ALA A 636 -11.46 -3.81 -23.30
CA ALA A 636 -12.42 -4.10 -22.24
C ALA A 636 -13.40 -2.94 -22.08
N VAL A 637 -14.64 -3.29 -21.71
CA VAL A 637 -15.68 -2.40 -21.20
C VAL A 637 -15.98 -2.85 -19.78
N LEU A 638 -15.69 -2.02 -18.80
CA LEU A 638 -15.61 -2.43 -17.40
C LEU A 638 -16.64 -1.70 -16.53
N PRO A 639 -17.18 -2.40 -15.51
CA PRO A 639 -18.10 -1.79 -14.55
C PRO A 639 -17.41 -0.79 -13.62
N ASP A 640 -18.17 -0.24 -12.67
CA ASP A 640 -17.65 0.59 -11.61
C ASP A 640 -16.74 -0.19 -10.64
N ASN A 641 -15.91 0.52 -9.89
CA ASN A 641 -15.09 -0.03 -8.81
C ASN A 641 -14.06 -1.09 -9.25
N ILE A 642 -13.50 -0.92 -10.43
CA ILE A 642 -12.37 -1.75 -10.87
C ILE A 642 -11.14 -1.42 -10.03
N THR A 643 -10.59 -2.45 -9.38
CA THR A 643 -9.40 -2.34 -8.52
C THR A 643 -8.13 -2.69 -9.27
N THR A 644 -6.98 -2.32 -8.71
CA THR A 644 -5.68 -2.75 -9.24
C THR A 644 -5.48 -4.27 -9.13
N ASP A 645 -6.25 -4.97 -8.28
CA ASP A 645 -6.28 -6.44 -8.27
C ASP A 645 -6.98 -7.04 -9.50
N HIS A 646 -7.97 -6.36 -10.07
CA HIS A 646 -8.56 -6.73 -11.35
C HIS A 646 -7.59 -6.47 -12.51
N LEU A 647 -6.85 -5.35 -12.44
CA LEU A 647 -5.95 -4.92 -13.52
C LEU A 647 -4.64 -5.72 -13.55
N SER A 648 -4.06 -6.00 -12.39
CA SER A 648 -2.80 -6.72 -12.23
C SER A 648 -2.77 -7.41 -10.86
N PRO A 649 -3.21 -8.69 -10.78
CA PRO A 649 -3.27 -9.41 -9.54
C PRO A 649 -1.89 -9.62 -8.90
N SER A 650 -1.88 -9.87 -7.58
CA SER A 650 -0.67 -10.10 -6.78
C SER A 650 -0.55 -11.53 -6.25
N ASN A 651 -1.66 -12.26 -6.22
CA ASN A 651 -1.77 -13.58 -5.59
C ASN A 651 -1.02 -14.68 -6.34
N ALA A 652 -1.15 -15.91 -5.84
CA ALA A 652 -0.53 -17.10 -6.43
C ALA A 652 -0.90 -17.29 -7.90
N ILE A 653 0.07 -17.70 -8.70
CA ILE A 653 -0.11 -18.01 -10.12
C ILE A 653 -0.65 -19.43 -10.26
N LEU A 654 -1.81 -19.56 -10.90
CA LEU A 654 -2.42 -20.86 -11.18
C LEU A 654 -1.83 -21.49 -12.45
N ALA A 655 -1.74 -22.82 -12.47
CA ALA A 655 -1.17 -23.59 -13.59
C ALA A 655 -1.91 -23.39 -14.92
N ASP A 656 -3.22 -23.20 -14.87
CA ASP A 656 -4.11 -22.98 -16.01
C ASP A 656 -4.20 -21.51 -16.48
N SER A 657 -3.45 -20.61 -15.82
CA SER A 657 -3.35 -19.22 -16.26
C SER A 657 -2.32 -19.04 -17.38
N ALA A 658 -2.42 -17.93 -18.14
CA ALA A 658 -1.43 -17.59 -19.16
C ALA A 658 -0.02 -17.45 -18.58
N ALA A 659 0.11 -16.88 -17.40
CA ALA A 659 1.38 -16.78 -16.70
C ALA A 659 1.89 -18.14 -16.24
N GLY A 660 1.02 -19.01 -15.70
CA GLY A 660 1.39 -20.37 -15.30
C GLY A 660 1.89 -21.22 -16.47
N GLU A 661 1.22 -21.16 -17.60
CA GLU A 661 1.67 -21.82 -18.82
C GLU A 661 3.04 -21.32 -19.30
N TYR A 662 3.27 -20.02 -19.19
CA TYR A 662 4.56 -19.42 -19.52
C TYR A 662 5.66 -19.90 -18.57
N LEU A 663 5.42 -19.88 -17.25
CA LEU A 663 6.39 -20.35 -16.25
C LEU A 663 6.72 -21.85 -16.44
N ALA A 664 5.72 -22.69 -16.73
CA ALA A 664 5.92 -24.09 -17.05
C ALA A 664 6.82 -24.29 -18.28
N LYS A 665 6.61 -23.49 -19.33
CA LYS A 665 7.47 -23.48 -20.53
C LYS A 665 8.91 -23.04 -20.23
N MET A 666 9.09 -22.19 -19.22
CA MET A 666 10.40 -21.76 -18.73
C MET A 666 11.06 -22.81 -17.82
N GLY A 667 10.38 -23.90 -17.51
CA GLY A 667 10.92 -25.01 -16.75
C GLY A 667 10.67 -24.95 -15.24
N LEU A 668 9.82 -24.04 -14.75
CA LEU A 668 9.44 -24.00 -13.35
C LEU A 668 8.40 -25.09 -13.04
N PRO A 669 8.56 -25.86 -11.95
CA PRO A 669 7.49 -26.72 -11.45
C PRO A 669 6.37 -25.85 -10.83
N GLU A 670 5.13 -26.36 -10.84
CA GLU A 670 3.96 -25.63 -10.35
C GLU A 670 4.12 -25.14 -8.90
N GLU A 671 4.71 -25.93 -8.05
CA GLU A 671 4.99 -25.60 -6.64
C GLU A 671 5.89 -24.38 -6.46
N ASP A 672 6.64 -24.00 -7.50
CA ASP A 672 7.55 -22.85 -7.51
C ASP A 672 7.05 -21.68 -8.34
N PHE A 673 5.80 -21.70 -8.84
CA PHE A 673 5.24 -20.57 -9.58
C PHE A 673 5.17 -19.30 -8.76
N ASN A 674 5.14 -19.44 -7.42
CA ASN A 674 5.10 -18.28 -6.52
C ASN A 674 3.87 -17.38 -6.82
N SER A 675 4.03 -16.07 -6.79
CA SER A 675 2.94 -15.12 -6.99
C SER A 675 3.21 -14.18 -8.16
N TYR A 676 2.16 -13.59 -8.71
CA TYR A 676 2.29 -12.50 -9.69
C TYR A 676 3.15 -11.35 -9.15
N ALA A 677 3.01 -11.05 -7.86
CA ALA A 677 3.76 -9.96 -7.24
C ALA A 677 5.27 -10.16 -7.35
N THR A 678 5.77 -11.37 -7.12
CA THR A 678 7.20 -11.67 -7.13
C THR A 678 7.82 -11.66 -8.53
N HIS A 679 7.02 -11.84 -9.59
CA HIS A 679 7.48 -11.86 -10.98
C HIS A 679 7.36 -10.51 -11.70
N ARG A 680 7.09 -9.42 -11.01
CA ARG A 680 6.91 -8.09 -11.63
C ARG A 680 8.19 -7.49 -12.21
N GLY A 681 9.35 -7.99 -11.87
CA GLY A 681 10.61 -7.66 -12.54
C GLY A 681 10.82 -8.38 -13.89
N ASP A 682 9.99 -9.36 -14.21
CA ASP A 682 9.91 -10.01 -15.52
C ASP A 682 8.68 -9.52 -16.26
N HIS A 683 8.88 -8.65 -17.26
CA HIS A 683 7.77 -8.08 -18.04
C HIS A 683 7.00 -9.16 -18.81
N LEU A 684 7.61 -10.30 -19.14
CA LEU A 684 6.93 -11.38 -19.88
C LEU A 684 5.90 -12.10 -18.99
N THR A 685 6.20 -12.29 -17.72
CA THR A 685 5.21 -12.79 -16.75
C THR A 685 4.21 -11.71 -16.38
N ALA A 686 4.66 -10.50 -16.09
CA ALA A 686 3.82 -9.43 -15.59
C ALA A 686 2.80 -8.93 -16.63
N GLN A 687 3.14 -8.88 -17.90
CA GLN A 687 2.16 -8.52 -18.96
C GLN A 687 1.06 -9.58 -19.10
N ARG A 688 1.33 -10.85 -18.79
CA ARG A 688 0.33 -11.94 -18.81
C ARG A 688 -0.61 -11.85 -17.59
N ALA A 689 -0.26 -11.07 -16.60
CA ALA A 689 -1.13 -10.74 -15.47
C ALA A 689 -2.18 -9.68 -15.81
N THR A 690 -2.06 -8.98 -16.95
CA THR A 690 -2.98 -7.91 -17.34
C THR A 690 -4.39 -8.46 -17.48
N PHE A 691 -5.30 -7.99 -16.63
CA PHE A 691 -6.67 -8.48 -16.50
C PHE A 691 -6.79 -10.01 -16.27
N ALA A 692 -5.79 -10.62 -15.67
CA ALA A 692 -5.79 -12.07 -15.44
C ALA A 692 -6.69 -12.54 -14.30
N ASN A 693 -7.29 -11.62 -13.55
CA ASN A 693 -8.15 -11.96 -12.43
C ASN A 693 -9.40 -12.70 -12.91
N PRO A 694 -9.67 -13.94 -12.44
CA PRO A 694 -10.84 -14.71 -12.87
C PRO A 694 -12.18 -14.13 -12.42
N LYS A 695 -12.17 -13.17 -11.51
CA LYS A 695 -13.38 -12.46 -11.04
C LYS A 695 -13.71 -11.22 -11.87
N LEU A 696 -12.96 -10.93 -12.91
CA LEU A 696 -13.22 -9.81 -13.82
C LEU A 696 -14.57 -9.99 -14.55
N PHE A 697 -15.28 -8.89 -14.72
CA PHE A 697 -16.45 -8.77 -15.60
C PHE A 697 -16.12 -7.82 -16.74
N ASN A 698 -15.81 -8.36 -17.92
CA ASN A 698 -15.70 -7.58 -19.15
C ASN A 698 -17.08 -7.57 -19.83
N GLU A 699 -17.74 -6.43 -19.85
CA GLU A 699 -19.11 -6.30 -20.39
C GLU A 699 -19.22 -6.60 -21.89
N MET A 700 -18.09 -6.69 -22.60
CA MET A 700 -18.03 -7.16 -23.99
C MET A 700 -18.31 -8.66 -24.12
N VAL A 701 -18.20 -9.42 -23.05
CA VAL A 701 -18.32 -10.88 -23.06
C VAL A 701 -19.57 -11.27 -22.28
N ARG A 702 -20.53 -11.91 -22.98
CA ARG A 702 -21.83 -12.25 -22.42
C ARG A 702 -22.12 -13.73 -22.54
N ASN A 703 -22.90 -14.23 -21.60
CA ASN A 703 -23.52 -15.54 -21.63
C ASN A 703 -24.69 -15.56 -22.63
N ALA A 704 -25.19 -16.74 -22.96
CA ALA A 704 -26.32 -16.90 -23.87
C ALA A 704 -27.62 -16.23 -23.39
N ASP A 705 -27.77 -16.02 -22.08
CA ASP A 705 -28.92 -15.32 -21.47
C ASP A 705 -28.77 -13.79 -21.46
N GLY A 706 -27.67 -13.27 -22.01
CA GLY A 706 -27.35 -11.84 -22.06
C GLY A 706 -26.66 -11.28 -20.83
N SER A 707 -26.47 -12.06 -19.77
CA SER A 707 -25.71 -11.65 -18.59
C SER A 707 -24.21 -11.52 -18.92
N VAL A 708 -23.48 -10.66 -18.18
CA VAL A 708 -22.03 -10.53 -18.34
C VAL A 708 -21.34 -11.78 -17.83
N LYS A 709 -20.47 -12.36 -18.61
CA LYS A 709 -19.70 -13.54 -18.23
C LYS A 709 -18.50 -13.15 -17.36
N GLN A 710 -18.40 -13.76 -16.20
CA GLN A 710 -17.23 -13.59 -15.33
C GLN A 710 -16.02 -14.35 -15.87
N GLY A 711 -14.85 -13.75 -15.78
CA GLY A 711 -13.58 -14.36 -16.15
C GLY A 711 -12.61 -13.39 -16.81
N SER A 712 -11.36 -13.83 -16.92
CA SER A 712 -10.31 -13.12 -17.68
C SER A 712 -10.50 -13.35 -19.20
N LEU A 713 -11.52 -12.73 -19.75
CA LEU A 713 -11.96 -12.91 -21.12
C LEU A 713 -12.06 -11.59 -21.87
N ALA A 714 -11.84 -11.62 -23.17
CA ALA A 714 -12.06 -10.51 -24.06
C ALA A 714 -12.71 -10.99 -25.38
N ARG A 715 -13.29 -10.05 -26.13
CA ARG A 715 -13.85 -10.29 -27.45
C ARG A 715 -13.04 -9.52 -28.47
N VAL A 716 -12.39 -10.25 -29.37
CA VAL A 716 -11.58 -9.66 -30.46
C VAL A 716 -12.48 -9.23 -31.60
N GLU A 717 -12.39 -7.97 -31.96
CA GLU A 717 -13.12 -7.37 -33.07
C GLU A 717 -12.22 -7.16 -34.28
N PRO A 718 -12.76 -7.18 -35.57
CA PRO A 718 -14.19 -7.21 -35.89
C PRO A 718 -14.82 -8.62 -35.93
N GLU A 719 -14.08 -9.68 -35.70
CA GLU A 719 -14.55 -11.07 -35.83
C GLU A 719 -15.54 -11.46 -34.72
N GLY A 720 -15.62 -10.73 -33.59
CA GLY A 720 -16.47 -11.02 -32.48
C GLY A 720 -16.07 -12.28 -31.70
N LYS A 721 -14.82 -12.71 -31.82
CA LYS A 721 -14.32 -13.96 -31.21
C LYS A 721 -13.96 -13.75 -29.73
N VAL A 722 -14.63 -14.51 -28.88
CA VAL A 722 -14.30 -14.52 -27.42
C VAL A 722 -13.12 -15.46 -27.18
N MET A 723 -12.16 -14.98 -26.41
CA MET A 723 -10.99 -15.73 -26.01
C MET A 723 -10.48 -15.26 -24.64
N ARG A 724 -9.48 -15.97 -24.09
CA ARG A 724 -8.80 -15.56 -22.88
C ARG A 724 -8.13 -14.19 -23.11
N MET A 725 -8.13 -13.34 -22.08
CA MET A 725 -7.62 -11.95 -22.19
C MET A 725 -6.21 -11.89 -22.80
N TRP A 726 -5.29 -12.75 -22.34
CA TRP A 726 -3.92 -12.75 -22.87
C TRP A 726 -3.86 -13.06 -24.36
N GLU A 727 -4.62 -14.03 -24.83
CA GLU A 727 -4.69 -14.38 -26.26
C GLU A 727 -5.26 -13.25 -27.11
N ALA A 728 -6.23 -12.52 -26.57
CA ALA A 728 -6.76 -11.32 -27.22
C ALA A 728 -5.69 -10.22 -27.31
N ILE A 729 -4.94 -10.00 -26.24
CA ILE A 729 -3.83 -9.03 -26.20
C ILE A 729 -2.78 -9.42 -27.25
N GLU A 730 -2.34 -10.68 -27.31
CA GLU A 730 -1.38 -11.16 -28.32
C GLU A 730 -1.90 -10.93 -29.74
N THR A 731 -3.18 -11.23 -29.99
CA THR A 731 -3.81 -11.02 -31.29
C THR A 731 -3.78 -9.55 -31.73
N TYR A 732 -4.11 -8.64 -30.83
CA TYR A 732 -4.06 -7.20 -31.10
C TYR A 732 -2.62 -6.66 -31.20
N MET A 733 -1.67 -7.19 -30.43
CA MET A 733 -0.25 -6.85 -30.57
C MET A 733 0.30 -7.24 -31.94
N GLU A 734 0.00 -8.46 -32.43
CA GLU A 734 0.39 -8.92 -33.78
C GLU A 734 -0.17 -8.03 -34.90
N ARG A 735 -1.40 -7.54 -34.70
CA ARG A 735 -2.06 -6.60 -35.65
C ARG A 735 -1.57 -5.16 -35.51
N LYS A 736 -0.80 -4.84 -34.47
CA LYS A 736 -0.44 -3.45 -34.09
C LYS A 736 -1.67 -2.55 -33.93
N GLN A 737 -2.74 -3.12 -33.39
CA GLN A 737 -4.02 -2.44 -33.20
C GLN A 737 -3.95 -1.53 -32.00
N PRO A 738 -4.18 -0.21 -32.13
CA PRO A 738 -4.32 0.68 -30.97
C PRO A 738 -5.60 0.35 -30.19
N LEU A 739 -5.51 0.34 -28.87
CA LEU A 739 -6.59 -0.06 -27.98
C LEU A 739 -7.04 1.08 -27.07
N ILE A 740 -8.28 0.95 -26.63
CA ILE A 740 -8.89 1.81 -25.59
C ILE A 740 -9.55 0.92 -24.53
N ILE A 741 -9.65 1.42 -23.30
CA ILE A 741 -10.47 0.82 -22.26
C ILE A 741 -11.57 1.82 -21.91
N VAL A 742 -12.81 1.33 -21.81
CA VAL A 742 -13.96 2.11 -21.34
C VAL A 742 -14.38 1.56 -20.00
N ALA A 743 -14.51 2.42 -19.01
CA ALA A 743 -14.79 2.00 -17.64
C ALA A 743 -15.83 2.90 -16.93
N GLY A 744 -16.32 2.42 -15.80
CA GLY A 744 -17.22 3.13 -14.93
C GLY A 744 -16.53 4.05 -13.92
N ALA A 745 -17.17 4.26 -12.78
CA ALA A 745 -16.68 5.12 -11.71
C ALA A 745 -15.56 4.43 -10.90
N ASP A 746 -14.74 5.25 -10.24
CA ASP A 746 -13.71 4.81 -9.29
C ASP A 746 -12.72 3.80 -9.88
N TYR A 747 -12.24 4.05 -11.08
CA TYR A 747 -11.32 3.18 -11.79
C TYR A 747 -9.92 3.20 -11.17
N GLY A 748 -9.39 2.03 -10.83
CA GLY A 748 -8.02 1.84 -10.35
C GLY A 748 -7.85 1.92 -8.83
N GLN A 749 -8.91 1.66 -8.06
CA GLN A 749 -8.84 1.57 -6.60
C GLN A 749 -7.87 0.50 -6.11
N GLY A 750 -7.41 0.65 -4.87
CA GLY A 750 -6.62 -0.37 -4.18
C GLY A 750 -5.13 -0.06 -4.11
N SER A 751 -4.28 -1.04 -4.35
CA SER A 751 -2.82 -0.91 -4.22
C SER A 751 -2.21 -0.02 -5.28
N SER A 752 -1.08 0.62 -4.95
CA SER A 752 -0.34 1.56 -5.82
C SER A 752 0.48 0.87 -6.95
N ARG A 753 -0.08 -0.12 -7.61
CA ARG A 753 0.62 -0.95 -8.62
C ARG A 753 0.80 -0.22 -9.93
N ASP A 754 2.03 0.10 -10.27
CA ASP A 754 2.38 0.65 -11.59
C ASP A 754 2.17 -0.36 -12.74
N TRP A 755 2.26 -1.67 -12.47
CA TRP A 755 1.97 -2.71 -13.45
C TRP A 755 0.51 -2.72 -13.93
N ALA A 756 -0.42 -2.16 -13.16
CA ALA A 756 -1.78 -1.92 -13.66
C ALA A 756 -1.80 -0.95 -14.87
N ALA A 757 -0.83 -0.05 -14.96
CA ALA A 757 -0.63 0.84 -16.09
C ALA A 757 0.39 0.30 -17.12
N LYS A 758 1.49 -0.31 -16.67
CA LYS A 758 2.51 -0.92 -17.52
C LYS A 758 1.91 -2.03 -18.40
N GLY A 759 1.11 -2.90 -17.83
CA GLY A 759 0.49 -4.02 -18.55
C GLY A 759 -0.42 -3.56 -19.69
N VAL A 760 -1.28 -2.59 -19.45
CA VAL A 760 -2.18 -2.06 -20.49
C VAL A 760 -1.39 -1.29 -21.54
N ARG A 761 -0.33 -0.57 -21.16
CA ARG A 761 0.54 0.11 -22.12
C ARG A 761 1.24 -0.89 -23.06
N LEU A 762 1.79 -1.95 -22.51
CA LEU A 762 2.43 -3.02 -23.29
C LEU A 762 1.44 -3.76 -24.20
N ALA A 763 0.18 -3.85 -23.80
CA ALA A 763 -0.89 -4.43 -24.61
C ALA A 763 -1.29 -3.55 -25.81
N GLY A 764 -0.89 -2.27 -25.84
CA GLY A 764 -1.24 -1.33 -26.91
C GLY A 764 -2.37 -0.37 -26.56
N VAL A 765 -2.74 -0.25 -25.29
CA VAL A 765 -3.75 0.72 -24.84
C VAL A 765 -3.16 2.13 -24.90
N GLU A 766 -3.83 3.01 -25.66
CA GLU A 766 -3.43 4.40 -25.86
C GLU A 766 -4.21 5.38 -24.96
N ALA A 767 -5.45 5.05 -24.64
CA ALA A 767 -6.32 5.86 -23.81
C ALA A 767 -7.25 5.00 -22.96
N ILE A 768 -7.66 5.54 -21.83
CA ILE A 768 -8.71 4.98 -20.98
C ILE A 768 -9.73 6.09 -20.70
N VAL A 769 -11.00 5.83 -21.00
CA VAL A 769 -12.10 6.73 -20.66
C VAL A 769 -12.95 6.12 -19.54
N ALA A 770 -13.12 6.85 -18.46
CA ALA A 770 -13.85 6.42 -17.26
C ALA A 770 -14.72 7.54 -16.70
N GLU A 771 -15.62 7.19 -15.78
CA GLU A 771 -16.40 8.18 -15.04
C GLU A 771 -15.58 8.88 -13.94
N GLY A 772 -14.48 8.26 -13.50
CA GLY A 772 -13.53 8.81 -12.52
C GLY A 772 -12.37 7.86 -12.29
N PHE A 773 -11.26 8.41 -11.82
CA PHE A 773 -10.02 7.68 -11.59
C PHE A 773 -9.56 7.83 -10.14
N GLU A 774 -9.00 6.76 -9.58
CA GLU A 774 -8.19 6.85 -8.38
C GLU A 774 -6.87 7.58 -8.66
N ARG A 775 -6.42 8.41 -7.73
CA ARG A 775 -5.28 9.33 -7.90
C ARG A 775 -4.00 8.62 -8.35
N ILE A 776 -3.57 7.59 -7.63
CA ILE A 776 -2.30 6.91 -7.89
C ILE A 776 -2.34 6.23 -9.26
N HIS A 777 -3.44 5.55 -9.57
CA HIS A 777 -3.57 4.86 -10.86
C HIS A 777 -3.59 5.83 -12.04
N ARG A 778 -4.28 6.96 -11.91
CA ARG A 778 -4.26 8.03 -12.93
C ARG A 778 -2.82 8.51 -13.18
N THR A 779 -2.07 8.77 -12.13
CA THR A 779 -0.67 9.20 -12.23
C THR A 779 0.20 8.12 -12.90
N ASN A 780 0.00 6.85 -12.56
CA ASN A 780 0.71 5.75 -13.22
C ASN A 780 0.39 5.63 -14.71
N LEU A 781 -0.87 5.83 -15.11
CA LEU A 781 -1.27 5.86 -16.51
C LEU A 781 -0.52 6.93 -17.28
N ILE A 782 -0.49 8.15 -16.76
CA ILE A 782 0.25 9.27 -17.35
C ILE A 782 1.74 8.95 -17.43
N GLY A 783 2.30 8.40 -16.36
CA GLY A 783 3.71 7.99 -16.29
C GLY A 783 4.10 6.94 -17.34
N MET A 784 3.15 6.14 -17.79
CA MET A 784 3.33 5.18 -18.89
C MET A 784 2.89 5.73 -20.23
N GLY A 785 2.45 6.97 -20.30
CA GLY A 785 2.00 7.60 -21.52
C GLY A 785 0.64 7.09 -22.01
N VAL A 786 -0.22 6.63 -21.12
CA VAL A 786 -1.64 6.31 -21.42
C VAL A 786 -2.49 7.52 -21.08
N LEU A 787 -3.34 7.97 -22.01
CA LEU A 787 -4.16 9.17 -21.80
C LEU A 787 -5.40 8.86 -20.96
N PRO A 788 -5.53 9.41 -19.74
CA PRO A 788 -6.75 9.29 -18.96
C PRO A 788 -7.78 10.35 -19.41
N LEU A 789 -8.98 9.88 -19.70
CA LEU A 789 -10.12 10.69 -20.10
C LEU A 789 -11.29 10.46 -19.18
N GLU A 790 -12.01 11.53 -18.82
CA GLU A 790 -13.15 11.44 -17.92
C GLU A 790 -14.44 11.87 -18.63
N PHE A 791 -15.46 11.05 -18.53
CA PHE A 791 -16.79 11.40 -18.99
C PHE A 791 -17.34 12.62 -18.25
N LYS A 792 -18.10 13.47 -18.98
CA LYS A 792 -18.85 14.55 -18.33
C LYS A 792 -19.95 13.98 -17.42
N PRO A 793 -20.33 14.71 -16.36
CA PRO A 793 -21.40 14.25 -15.47
C PRO A 793 -22.68 13.85 -16.24
N GLY A 794 -23.21 12.67 -15.91
CA GLY A 794 -24.39 12.12 -16.56
C GLY A 794 -24.13 11.34 -17.84
N THR A 795 -22.91 11.34 -18.35
CA THR A 795 -22.49 10.51 -19.50
C THR A 795 -21.72 9.29 -18.99
N THR A 796 -22.13 8.11 -19.37
CA THR A 796 -21.51 6.84 -18.99
C THR A 796 -21.44 5.89 -20.18
N ARG A 797 -20.68 4.80 -20.03
CA ARG A 797 -20.68 3.72 -21.03
C ARG A 797 -22.09 3.17 -21.28
N LEU A 798 -22.93 3.15 -20.24
CA LEU A 798 -24.32 2.65 -20.32
C LEU A 798 -25.23 3.61 -21.07
N THR A 799 -25.15 4.92 -20.79
CA THR A 799 -25.94 5.94 -21.49
C THR A 799 -25.57 6.06 -22.97
N LEU A 800 -24.31 5.76 -23.31
CA LEU A 800 -23.82 5.72 -24.68
C LEU A 800 -24.10 4.38 -25.39
N GLY A 801 -24.54 3.37 -24.65
CA GLY A 801 -24.80 2.03 -25.22
C GLY A 801 -23.56 1.39 -25.82
N ILE A 802 -22.38 1.56 -25.20
CA ILE A 802 -21.13 0.97 -25.68
C ILE A 802 -21.15 -0.53 -25.42
N ASP A 803 -20.97 -1.34 -26.48
CA ASP A 803 -20.94 -2.81 -26.40
C ASP A 803 -19.58 -3.43 -26.73
N GLY A 804 -18.61 -2.61 -27.15
CA GLY A 804 -17.27 -3.02 -27.51
C GLY A 804 -17.02 -3.29 -29.00
N SER A 805 -18.05 -3.20 -29.84
CA SER A 805 -17.93 -3.37 -31.28
C SER A 805 -17.45 -2.10 -32.01
N GLU A 806 -17.45 -0.97 -31.31
CA GLU A 806 -17.12 0.35 -31.83
C GLU A 806 -15.61 0.52 -32.07
N THR A 807 -15.25 1.54 -32.82
CA THR A 807 -13.92 2.13 -32.86
C THR A 807 -13.97 3.56 -32.33
N PHE A 808 -12.85 4.03 -31.81
CA PHE A 808 -12.77 5.33 -31.12
C PHE A 808 -11.62 6.17 -31.65
N ASP A 809 -11.89 7.47 -31.79
CA ASP A 809 -10.87 8.50 -32.00
C ASP A 809 -10.93 9.51 -30.86
N VAL A 810 -9.79 10.11 -30.52
CA VAL A 810 -9.73 11.25 -29.60
C VAL A 810 -9.17 12.46 -30.35
N LEU A 811 -9.92 13.55 -30.35
CA LEU A 811 -9.60 14.80 -31.04
C LEU A 811 -9.47 15.94 -30.05
N GLY A 812 -8.56 16.87 -30.34
CA GLY A 812 -8.35 18.09 -29.55
C GLY A 812 -6.93 18.22 -29.03
N ALA A 813 -6.56 19.43 -28.64
CA ALA A 813 -5.26 19.73 -28.08
C ALA A 813 -5.20 19.34 -26.60
N ARG A 814 -4.21 18.53 -26.24
CA ARG A 814 -3.97 18.08 -24.88
C ARG A 814 -3.39 19.24 -24.05
N ARG A 815 -4.20 19.77 -23.15
CA ARG A 815 -3.86 20.79 -22.16
C ARG A 815 -4.42 20.37 -20.81
N PRO A 816 -3.92 20.93 -19.70
CA PRO A 816 -4.45 20.59 -18.39
C PRO A 816 -5.98 20.73 -18.32
N ARG A 817 -6.67 19.62 -18.03
CA ARG A 817 -8.13 19.51 -17.88
C ARG A 817 -8.96 20.03 -19.06
N ALA A 818 -8.37 20.07 -20.26
CA ALA A 818 -9.05 20.54 -21.46
C ALA A 818 -10.22 19.61 -21.86
N ASP A 819 -11.20 20.19 -22.52
CA ASP A 819 -12.23 19.41 -23.21
C ASP A 819 -11.71 18.85 -24.52
N LEU A 820 -11.79 17.53 -24.64
CA LEU A 820 -11.49 16.79 -25.85
C LEU A 820 -12.75 16.15 -26.40
N THR A 821 -12.70 15.72 -27.66
CA THR A 821 -13.81 15.03 -28.32
C THR A 821 -13.47 13.55 -28.49
N LEU A 822 -14.27 12.68 -27.85
CA LEU A 822 -14.26 11.25 -28.08
C LEU A 822 -15.23 10.96 -29.24
N VAL A 823 -14.71 10.50 -30.37
CA VAL A 823 -15.52 10.12 -31.53
C VAL A 823 -15.75 8.63 -31.50
N ILE A 824 -17.00 8.22 -31.47
CA ILE A 824 -17.42 6.82 -31.47
C ILE A 824 -17.95 6.48 -32.83
N HIS A 825 -17.33 5.48 -33.49
CA HIS A 825 -17.79 4.93 -34.75
C HIS A 825 -18.47 3.58 -34.53
N ARG A 826 -19.77 3.53 -34.70
CA ARG A 826 -20.56 2.30 -34.55
C ARG A 826 -20.51 1.41 -35.81
N CYS A 827 -20.82 0.13 -35.63
CA CYS A 827 -20.84 -0.85 -36.75
C CYS A 827 -21.88 -0.54 -37.83
N ASP A 828 -22.97 0.14 -37.47
CA ASP A 828 -24.02 0.56 -38.43
C ASP A 828 -23.69 1.85 -39.19
N GLY A 829 -22.52 2.41 -38.94
CA GLY A 829 -22.02 3.63 -39.58
C GLY A 829 -22.38 4.92 -38.84
N GLU A 830 -23.09 4.84 -37.73
CA GLU A 830 -23.33 6.02 -36.88
C GLU A 830 -22.01 6.56 -36.32
N ARG A 831 -21.87 7.88 -36.39
CA ARG A 831 -20.74 8.62 -35.77
C ARG A 831 -21.24 9.53 -34.68
N LEU A 832 -20.78 9.30 -33.45
CA LEU A 832 -21.17 10.06 -32.28
C LEU A 832 -19.97 10.83 -31.76
N GLU A 833 -20.15 12.11 -31.45
CA GLU A 833 -19.13 12.96 -30.81
C GLU A 833 -19.51 13.24 -29.36
N VAL A 834 -18.62 12.88 -28.44
CA VAL A 834 -18.85 12.95 -26.99
C VAL A 834 -17.76 13.84 -26.36
N PRO A 835 -18.13 14.92 -25.64
CA PRO A 835 -17.14 15.71 -24.93
C PRO A 835 -16.62 14.91 -23.72
N VAL A 836 -15.30 14.93 -23.54
CA VAL A 836 -14.62 14.31 -22.39
C VAL A 836 -13.58 15.26 -21.83
N THR A 837 -13.25 15.12 -20.55
CA THR A 837 -12.21 15.90 -19.90
C THR A 837 -10.88 15.18 -20.00
N CYS A 838 -9.84 15.89 -20.47
CA CYS A 838 -8.47 15.41 -20.44
C CYS A 838 -7.96 15.45 -18.97
N ARG A 839 -7.66 14.28 -18.41
CA ARG A 839 -7.20 14.17 -17.03
C ARG A 839 -5.68 14.20 -16.91
N LEU A 840 -5.04 14.96 -17.77
CA LEU A 840 -3.75 15.57 -17.49
C LEU A 840 -4.05 16.85 -16.69
N ASP A 841 -3.70 16.87 -15.42
CA ASP A 841 -4.19 17.91 -14.50
C ASP A 841 -3.21 19.07 -14.33
N SER A 842 -1.97 18.95 -14.87
CA SER A 842 -0.93 19.96 -14.85
C SER A 842 -0.12 20.03 -16.15
N ASP A 843 0.62 21.11 -16.35
CA ASP A 843 1.54 21.25 -17.49
C ASP A 843 2.69 20.22 -17.41
N GLU A 844 3.12 19.85 -16.21
CA GLU A 844 4.12 18.80 -16.00
C GLU A 844 3.60 17.43 -16.48
N GLU A 845 2.35 17.10 -16.16
CA GLU A 845 1.72 15.86 -16.63
C GLU A 845 1.57 15.84 -18.16
N VAL A 846 1.23 16.99 -18.76
CA VAL A 846 1.19 17.11 -20.24
C VAL A 846 2.58 16.84 -20.82
N SER A 847 3.62 17.43 -20.25
CA SER A 847 5.01 17.24 -20.69
C SER A 847 5.46 15.79 -20.58
N ILE A 848 5.11 15.11 -19.49
CA ILE A 848 5.41 13.68 -19.28
C ILE A 848 4.69 12.83 -20.36
N TYR A 849 3.40 13.09 -20.57
CA TYR A 849 2.61 12.37 -21.57
C TYR A 849 3.16 12.56 -22.99
N GLU A 850 3.50 13.80 -23.37
CA GLU A 850 4.05 14.12 -24.70
C GLU A 850 5.43 13.50 -24.94
N ALA A 851 6.23 13.31 -23.87
CA ALA A 851 7.50 12.59 -23.94
C ALA A 851 7.32 11.06 -24.16
N GLY A 852 6.10 10.56 -24.08
CA GLY A 852 5.78 9.13 -24.18
C GLY A 852 5.73 8.42 -22.83
N GLY A 853 5.92 9.14 -21.74
CA GLY A 853 5.92 8.67 -20.37
C GLY A 853 7.13 9.17 -19.57
N VAL A 854 7.09 8.93 -18.27
CA VAL A 854 8.15 9.42 -17.35
C VAL A 854 9.49 8.74 -17.61
N LEU A 855 9.49 7.45 -17.97
CA LEU A 855 10.70 6.68 -18.24
C LEU A 855 11.44 7.19 -19.49
N GLN A 856 10.71 7.50 -20.55
CA GLN A 856 11.25 8.10 -21.78
C GLN A 856 11.81 9.49 -21.47
N ARG A 857 11.12 10.28 -20.67
CA ARG A 857 11.59 11.60 -20.26
C ARG A 857 12.87 11.53 -19.45
N PHE A 858 13.02 10.58 -18.54
CA PHE A 858 14.29 10.38 -17.81
C PHE A 858 15.45 10.14 -18.76
N ALA A 859 15.28 9.27 -19.77
CA ALA A 859 16.32 8.99 -20.75
C ALA A 859 16.70 10.25 -21.55
N GLN A 860 15.72 11.03 -22.00
CA GLN A 860 15.95 12.28 -22.73
C GLN A 860 16.77 13.26 -21.87
N ASP A 861 16.36 13.49 -20.62
CA ASP A 861 17.04 14.45 -19.75
C ASP A 861 18.50 14.06 -19.44
N PHE A 862 18.76 12.77 -19.18
CA PHE A 862 20.13 12.29 -18.96
C PHE A 862 21.03 12.40 -20.20
N LEU A 863 20.48 12.14 -21.38
CA LEU A 863 21.20 12.24 -22.65
C LEU A 863 21.50 13.70 -23.03
N GLU A 864 20.54 14.61 -22.78
CA GLU A 864 20.73 16.04 -23.01
C GLU A 864 21.77 16.63 -22.06
N ALA A 865 21.73 16.25 -20.77
CA ALA A 865 22.73 16.68 -19.80
C ALA A 865 24.14 16.15 -20.11
N GLY A 866 24.28 14.96 -20.65
CA GLY A 866 25.53 14.34 -21.07
C GLY A 866 26.08 14.86 -22.42
N GLY A 867 25.22 15.37 -23.32
CA GLY A 867 25.56 15.89 -24.62
C GLY A 867 26.07 17.35 -24.63
N GLY A 868 25.80 18.09 -23.56
CA GLY A 868 26.27 19.47 -23.34
C GLY A 868 27.57 19.51 -22.58
N GLY A 869 28.69 19.46 -23.25
CA GLY A 869 29.99 19.74 -22.66
C GLY A 869 30.03 21.13 -22.02
N GLY A 870 29.94 21.20 -20.69
CA GLY A 870 30.25 22.39 -19.89
C GLY A 870 29.12 23.42 -19.77
N VAL A 871 28.48 23.44 -18.62
CA VAL A 871 28.33 24.61 -17.73
C VAL A 871 27.45 24.22 -16.53
N GLY A 872 27.96 24.42 -15.32
CA GLY A 872 27.15 24.63 -14.13
C GLY A 872 26.94 23.41 -13.25
N GLY A 873 27.93 23.02 -12.47
CA GLY A 873 27.71 22.23 -11.27
C GLY A 873 26.81 22.99 -10.32
N ALA A 874 25.60 22.49 -10.15
CA ALA A 874 24.79 22.77 -8.97
C ALA A 874 25.27 21.78 -7.91
N GLY A 875 26.07 22.27 -6.99
CA GLY A 875 26.61 21.52 -5.85
C GLY A 875 25.48 20.93 -5.02
N ALA A 876 25.75 19.77 -4.46
CA ALA A 876 24.99 18.94 -3.54
C ALA A 876 24.35 19.69 -2.38
#